data_1fd25e4293db00fdf1d5dd4267b247b1
#
_entry.id   1fd25e4293db00fdf1d5dd4267b247b1
#
_cell.length_a   1.000
_cell.length_b   1.000
_cell.length_c   1.000
_cell.angle_alpha   90.00
_cell.angle_beta   90.00
_cell.angle_gamma   90.00
#
_symmetry.space_group_name_H-M   'P 1'
#
loop_
_entity.id
_entity.type
_entity.pdbx_description
1 polymer ?
#
loop_
_entity_poly.entity_id
_entity_poly.type
_entity_poly.pdbx_seq_one_letter_code
_entity_poly.pdbx_strand_id
1 'polypeptide(L)'
;MVDIIEKTEIINNNFEKTEGSNYFMKEQITYFERPEKINFKECHVAMSPNGGLVAICKKKGFLDISKGTKLNDNILIMYQDGRQRFYIPISWEYKKRWIVCLEFNEDEKLYGICNDGTIYKFDIVVQRALQVSSSQKFVLDNIYKAKLFMNGFISLTVNGNFYYTKEIKKPKSTLILTPDCGIKYSNDIDFLCLSPYDSYSERIELLLTNSTGNGVFRIVLKNPSEDYLPDNSNIEISFINEKSPEHYSSTANYSKNNSIGKICSIALSPSKKQVAFYNSTTHTAYIFSTTFETKKKVTFNSDETSMENEREAQEAVLSFKNNCQFIFCGEEALALSGLRYILVVGISEKSKTIIYVLSSRTAIESLFGAEEYYCKCISETDGLRYISNEGCFLISKVSKELNNICYIFSEHAGKKLLQAYKNYIDKKPYCDKDIRQISSELPEAISTLQIASANLFWSDLKDRKPEENEEESDKKLLQIEFLRAAQYGKTFLQKEEFDFDKFNEICKDIRIVNNLRNHPWQPRYITYFEYKSMDKLIPKLLSQQNFSLAFRIASFLNCDIHPIYQKYAISNIKRLPFGCSKEEEDNLYKILFYKLKGIPNISYITIAKKAFKYDKNEIGMKFLEHEKSILTKIPQYIEHCQWDKALVLAHETCNKNVLNTVLDKMIKIESEESFTSIISRHPKIQQTAIDFLKSYNKNNNVEGITPQELEEKGEKKIHFENCLKKLKNKEEFFYFLLERFFKTDSMKERQKCVRTAKEIVNNKLIEKSTFDYKFYKNYLNDLENSMKFKFDCMGKSVNIIRKTDLNSFDNSIYDCYKLGFKADKCDWIESQNKKTFEMGNKKLSYLRLRSFAEGGKFNLIEDAIKKYTLKKMGLTPLNVAEIYFEFKEYDRAVEYIKQIKDGQFYHYKIEMLKYMEKYVDALEVIISDSESDKMIFMINEILNKRP
;
A
#
# COMPACT_ATOMS: atom_id res chain seq x y z
N MET A 1 54.72 11.65 22.90
CA MET A 1 53.24 11.68 22.87
C MET A 1 52.83 13.12 22.70
N VAL A 2 52.25 13.45 21.54
CA VAL A 2 51.66 14.77 21.30
C VAL A 2 50.54 14.97 22.30
N ASP A 3 50.52 16.15 22.93
CA ASP A 3 49.55 16.47 23.99
C ASP A 3 48.12 16.46 23.44
N ILE A 4 47.17 16.07 24.26
CA ILE A 4 45.73 16.08 23.89
C ILE A 4 45.31 17.53 23.51
N ILE A 5 45.86 18.52 24.16
CA ILE A 5 45.56 19.92 23.85
C ILE A 5 46.12 20.32 22.50
N GLU A 6 47.36 19.94 22.17
CA GLU A 6 47.96 20.19 20.85
C GLU A 6 47.14 19.53 19.74
N LYS A 7 46.65 18.32 19.99
CA LYS A 7 45.74 17.63 19.04
C LYS A 7 44.39 18.35 18.86
N THR A 8 43.80 18.92 19.91
CA THR A 8 42.57 19.71 19.77
C THR A 8 42.82 21.02 19.03
N GLU A 9 43.99 21.62 19.17
CA GLU A 9 44.43 22.83 18.44
C GLU A 9 44.65 22.53 16.95
N ILE A 10 45.26 21.39 16.60
CA ILE A 10 45.39 20.98 15.21
C ILE A 10 44.04 20.85 14.53
N ILE A 11 43.06 20.25 15.21
CA ILE A 11 41.69 20.15 14.65
C ILE A 11 41.06 21.53 14.50
N ASN A 12 41.24 22.42 15.47
CA ASN A 12 40.68 23.79 15.41
C ASN A 12 41.21 24.59 14.23
N ASN A 13 42.47 24.37 13.84
CA ASN A 13 43.07 25.05 12.70
C ASN A 13 42.41 24.71 11.35
N ASN A 14 41.70 23.58 11.29
CA ASN A 14 40.94 23.17 10.11
C ASN A 14 39.53 23.75 10.07
N PHE A 15 39.12 24.55 11.09
CA PHE A 15 37.77 25.14 11.17
C PHE A 15 37.74 26.47 10.43
N GLU A 16 36.96 26.54 9.37
CA GLU A 16 36.72 27.75 8.58
C GLU A 16 35.42 28.42 9.00
N LYS A 17 35.48 29.70 9.35
CA LYS A 17 34.38 30.46 9.93
C LYS A 17 33.58 31.19 8.86
N THR A 18 32.26 30.98 8.84
CA THR A 18 31.37 31.79 8.00
C THR A 18 30.84 33.01 8.73
N GLU A 19 30.27 32.85 9.91
CA GLU A 19 29.71 33.93 10.73
C GLU A 19 29.43 33.42 12.18
N GLY A 20 29.64 34.31 13.15
CA GLY A 20 29.32 34.01 14.54
C GLY A 20 29.97 32.75 15.05
N SER A 21 29.16 31.73 15.40
CA SER A 21 29.63 30.42 15.84
C SER A 21 29.56 29.32 14.77
N ASN A 22 29.27 29.68 13.50
CA ASN A 22 29.14 28.72 12.42
C ASN A 22 30.52 28.50 11.75
N TYR A 23 31.05 27.31 11.98
CA TYR A 23 32.29 26.84 11.39
C TYR A 23 32.02 25.66 10.46
N PHE A 24 32.79 25.55 9.37
CA PHE A 24 32.80 24.43 8.46
C PHE A 24 34.18 23.80 8.41
N MET A 25 34.22 22.50 8.16
CA MET A 25 35.43 21.72 8.07
C MET A 25 35.36 20.86 6.82
N LYS A 26 36.45 20.90 6.00
CA LYS A 26 36.62 20.00 4.87
C LYS A 26 37.38 18.77 5.34
N GLU A 27 36.79 17.62 5.14
CA GLU A 27 37.40 16.32 5.44
C GLU A 27 37.51 15.48 4.18
N GLN A 28 38.65 14.85 3.99
CA GLN A 28 38.85 13.94 2.90
C GLN A 28 38.41 12.55 3.33
N ILE A 29 37.38 11.99 2.68
CA ILE A 29 36.90 10.65 2.95
C ILE A 29 37.89 9.62 2.38
N THR A 30 38.32 9.81 1.15
CA THR A 30 39.25 8.92 0.48
C THR A 30 40.07 9.63 -0.60
N TYR A 31 41.24 9.09 -0.85
CA TYR A 31 42.09 9.48 -1.97
C TYR A 31 42.03 8.39 -3.04
N PHE A 32 41.83 8.76 -4.30
CA PHE A 32 41.87 7.79 -5.40
C PHE A 32 43.33 7.59 -5.86
N GLU A 33 43.90 6.45 -5.49
CA GLU A 33 45.13 5.98 -6.15
C GLU A 33 44.77 5.60 -7.60
N ARG A 34 44.98 6.55 -8.50
CA ARG A 34 44.91 6.41 -9.98
C ARG A 34 44.25 5.13 -10.53
N PRO A 35 42.94 4.93 -10.43
CA PRO A 35 42.22 4.15 -11.42
C PRO A 35 42.20 4.94 -12.73
N GLU A 36 41.89 4.27 -13.84
CA GLU A 36 41.67 4.90 -15.15
C GLU A 36 41.04 6.28 -14.98
N LYS A 37 41.75 7.36 -15.42
CA LYS A 37 41.32 8.76 -15.23
C LYS A 37 39.89 8.93 -15.74
N ILE A 38 38.91 8.94 -14.81
CA ILE A 38 37.52 9.18 -15.14
C ILE A 38 37.34 10.68 -15.32
N ASN A 39 37.05 11.11 -16.53
CA ASN A 39 36.70 12.50 -16.76
C ASN A 39 35.23 12.74 -16.36
N PHE A 40 35.01 13.33 -15.19
CA PHE A 40 33.64 13.59 -14.68
C PHE A 40 32.85 14.58 -15.56
N LYS A 41 33.46 15.40 -16.39
CA LYS A 41 32.80 16.26 -17.37
C LYS A 41 32.04 15.42 -18.41
N GLU A 42 32.63 14.30 -18.80
CA GLU A 42 32.09 13.41 -19.82
C GLU A 42 31.06 12.41 -19.26
N CYS A 43 30.84 12.39 -17.95
CA CYS A 43 30.03 11.39 -17.28
C CYS A 43 28.79 11.99 -16.61
N HIS A 44 27.74 11.18 -16.57
CA HIS A 44 26.68 11.34 -15.59
C HIS A 44 27.14 10.68 -14.29
N VAL A 45 27.13 11.41 -13.21
CA VAL A 45 27.49 10.91 -11.87
C VAL A 45 26.30 11.07 -10.97
N ALA A 46 25.84 9.95 -10.39
CA ALA A 46 24.81 9.92 -9.37
C ALA A 46 25.43 9.48 -8.04
N MET A 47 25.15 10.19 -6.98
CA MET A 47 25.60 9.87 -5.64
C MET A 47 24.37 9.52 -4.77
N SER A 48 24.48 8.43 -4.03
CA SER A 48 23.45 8.09 -3.03
C SER A 48 23.68 8.88 -1.74
N PRO A 49 22.65 9.42 -1.11
CA PRO A 49 22.77 10.19 0.12
C PRO A 49 23.33 9.35 1.29
N ASN A 50 23.76 10.05 2.34
CA ASN A 50 24.26 9.47 3.59
C ASN A 50 25.40 8.46 3.38
N GLY A 51 26.39 8.84 2.61
CA GLY A 51 27.59 8.03 2.38
C GLY A 51 27.35 6.73 1.61
N GLY A 52 26.33 6.67 0.77
CA GLY A 52 25.95 5.50 -0.02
C GLY A 52 26.83 5.26 -1.25
N LEU A 53 26.26 4.60 -2.27
CA LEU A 53 26.95 4.24 -3.50
C LEU A 53 27.06 5.41 -4.49
N VAL A 54 28.01 5.31 -5.39
CA VAL A 54 28.19 6.22 -6.53
C VAL A 54 28.00 5.43 -7.82
N ALA A 55 27.24 5.98 -8.77
CA ALA A 55 27.04 5.42 -10.11
C ALA A 55 27.57 6.38 -11.16
N ILE A 56 28.34 5.86 -12.12
CA ILE A 56 28.96 6.65 -13.17
C ILE A 56 28.64 6.03 -14.53
N CYS A 57 28.21 6.87 -15.47
CA CYS A 57 27.90 6.49 -16.86
C CYS A 57 28.36 7.59 -17.81
N LYS A 58 28.89 7.24 -18.97
CA LYS A 58 29.30 8.23 -20.00
C LYS A 58 28.10 8.95 -20.63
N LYS A 59 28.26 10.23 -20.93
CA LYS A 59 27.30 11.05 -21.69
C LYS A 59 27.40 10.75 -23.19
N LYS A 60 26.34 10.97 -23.95
CA LYS A 60 26.24 10.70 -25.39
C LYS A 60 27.39 11.26 -26.22
N GLY A 61 27.78 12.50 -26.00
CA GLY A 61 28.83 13.19 -26.82
C GLY A 61 30.23 12.63 -26.65
N PHE A 62 30.47 11.77 -25.67
CA PHE A 62 31.76 11.24 -25.27
C PHE A 62 31.88 9.71 -25.38
N LEU A 63 30.88 9.07 -26.00
CA LEU A 63 30.93 7.64 -26.31
C LEU A 63 31.92 7.41 -27.45
N ASP A 64 33.16 7.11 -27.09
CA ASP A 64 34.23 6.84 -28.02
C ASP A 64 34.24 5.37 -28.43
N ILE A 65 33.80 5.09 -29.65
CA ILE A 65 33.68 3.71 -30.17
C ILE A 65 35.06 3.11 -30.45
N SER A 66 36.10 3.96 -30.65
CA SER A 66 37.45 3.55 -30.99
C SER A 66 38.29 3.08 -29.81
N LYS A 67 37.98 3.53 -28.62
CA LYS A 67 38.65 3.16 -27.36
C LYS A 67 37.71 2.24 -26.58
N GLY A 68 37.99 0.95 -26.53
CA GLY A 68 37.23 -0.05 -25.79
C GLY A 68 37.24 0.15 -24.27
N THR A 69 36.86 1.33 -23.80
CA THR A 69 36.72 1.59 -22.37
C THR A 69 35.49 0.88 -21.81
N LYS A 70 35.63 0.17 -20.71
CA LYS A 70 34.55 -0.57 -20.04
C LYS A 70 33.33 0.29 -19.70
N LEU A 71 33.50 1.63 -19.61
CA LEU A 71 32.43 2.59 -19.32
C LEU A 71 31.51 2.92 -20.52
N ASN A 72 31.87 2.56 -21.74
CA ASN A 72 31.06 2.92 -22.91
C ASN A 72 29.69 2.22 -22.92
N ASP A 73 29.66 0.94 -22.50
CA ASP A 73 28.44 0.12 -22.52
C ASP A 73 28.01 -0.34 -21.12
N ASN A 74 28.59 0.24 -20.08
CA ASN A 74 28.33 -0.16 -18.71
C ASN A 74 28.18 1.03 -17.78
N ILE A 75 27.41 0.86 -16.73
CA ILE A 75 27.41 1.75 -15.56
C ILE A 75 28.38 1.19 -14.52
N LEU A 76 29.30 2.00 -14.10
CA LEU A 76 30.17 1.67 -12.97
C LEU A 76 29.44 1.99 -11.67
N ILE A 77 29.37 1.03 -10.79
CA ILE A 77 28.93 1.20 -9.39
C ILE A 77 30.15 1.09 -8.50
N MET A 78 30.38 2.09 -7.69
CA MET A 78 31.50 2.14 -6.76
C MET A 78 31.07 2.63 -5.37
N TYR A 79 31.91 2.38 -4.37
CA TYR A 79 31.80 3.01 -3.06
C TYR A 79 32.42 4.40 -3.06
N GLN A 80 32.10 5.19 -2.05
CA GLN A 80 32.69 6.53 -1.90
C GLN A 80 34.20 6.48 -1.61
N ASP A 81 34.73 5.34 -1.19
CA ASP A 81 36.17 5.11 -1.05
C ASP A 81 36.90 4.80 -2.38
N GLY A 82 36.20 4.96 -3.50
CA GLY A 82 36.77 4.70 -4.82
C GLY A 82 36.87 3.22 -5.21
N ARG A 83 36.63 2.30 -4.29
CA ARG A 83 36.66 0.87 -4.62
C ARG A 83 35.53 0.52 -5.57
N GLN A 84 35.88 -0.05 -6.72
CA GLN A 84 34.91 -0.50 -7.70
C GLN A 84 34.12 -1.68 -7.14
N ARG A 85 32.79 -1.59 -7.23
CA ARG A 85 31.92 -2.71 -6.85
C ARG A 85 31.68 -3.65 -8.01
N PHE A 86 31.13 -3.14 -9.11
CA PHE A 86 30.88 -3.91 -10.32
C PHE A 86 30.44 -2.99 -11.47
N TYR A 87 30.37 -3.56 -12.67
CA TYR A 87 29.80 -2.95 -13.85
C TYR A 87 28.41 -3.54 -14.13
N ILE A 88 27.44 -2.70 -14.41
CA ILE A 88 26.12 -3.14 -14.89
C ILE A 88 26.09 -2.93 -16.40
N PRO A 89 25.98 -4.01 -17.21
CA PRO A 89 25.90 -3.87 -18.64
C PRO A 89 24.56 -3.23 -19.04
N ILE A 90 24.62 -2.34 -20.00
CA ILE A 90 23.45 -1.73 -20.64
C ILE A 90 23.41 -2.25 -22.07
N SER A 91 22.39 -3.06 -22.37
CA SER A 91 22.13 -3.47 -23.75
C SER A 91 21.48 -2.29 -24.48
N TRP A 92 22.31 -1.48 -25.13
CA TRP A 92 21.81 -0.46 -26.05
C TRP A 92 21.29 -1.17 -27.31
N GLU A 93 20.01 -1.46 -27.37
CA GLU A 93 19.38 -1.79 -28.65
C GLU A 93 19.46 -0.55 -29.53
N TYR A 94 20.45 -0.59 -30.45
CA TYR A 94 20.67 0.45 -31.45
C TYR A 94 21.22 1.78 -30.87
N LYS A 95 22.32 2.24 -31.38
CA LYS A 95 23.11 3.49 -31.18
C LYS A 95 22.32 4.81 -31.06
N LYS A 96 21.00 4.76 -30.92
CA LYS A 96 20.08 5.91 -30.84
C LYS A 96 19.62 6.25 -29.44
N ARG A 97 19.84 5.38 -28.43
CA ARG A 97 19.46 5.60 -27.04
C ARG A 97 20.65 6.02 -26.20
N TRP A 98 20.44 6.97 -25.31
CA TRP A 98 21.42 7.38 -24.29
C TRP A 98 20.70 7.83 -23.02
N ILE A 99 21.37 7.72 -21.88
CA ILE A 99 20.88 8.21 -20.60
C ILE A 99 20.92 9.73 -20.60
N VAL A 100 19.82 10.36 -20.24
CA VAL A 100 19.69 11.81 -20.02
C VAL A 100 19.79 12.15 -18.54
N CYS A 101 19.22 11.29 -17.67
CA CYS A 101 19.25 11.45 -16.24
C CYS A 101 19.61 10.13 -15.56
N LEU A 102 20.60 10.17 -14.66
CA LEU A 102 21.01 9.07 -13.81
C LEU A 102 20.98 9.56 -12.38
N GLU A 103 20.07 9.02 -11.55
CA GLU A 103 19.91 9.48 -10.17
C GLU A 103 19.47 8.33 -9.24
N PHE A 104 19.83 8.43 -7.96
CA PHE A 104 19.28 7.61 -6.89
C PHE A 104 18.02 8.27 -6.34
N ASN A 105 16.97 7.48 -6.11
CA ASN A 105 15.82 7.97 -5.37
C ASN A 105 16.07 7.90 -3.85
N GLU A 106 15.12 8.38 -3.05
CA GLU A 106 15.18 8.37 -1.57
C GLU A 106 15.38 6.96 -0.97
N ASP A 107 14.88 5.92 -1.65
CA ASP A 107 15.06 4.51 -1.27
C ASP A 107 16.42 3.92 -1.73
N GLU A 108 17.35 4.72 -2.20
CA GLU A 108 18.66 4.31 -2.75
C GLU A 108 18.56 3.35 -3.96
N LYS A 109 17.47 3.44 -4.73
CA LYS A 109 17.33 2.73 -6.00
C LYS A 109 17.84 3.61 -7.13
N LEU A 110 18.69 3.05 -7.99
CA LEU A 110 19.24 3.75 -9.13
C LEU A 110 18.29 3.65 -10.33
N TYR A 111 17.98 4.80 -10.91
CA TYR A 111 17.19 4.91 -12.12
C TYR A 111 17.94 5.66 -13.21
N GLY A 112 17.74 5.24 -14.46
CA GLY A 112 18.20 5.93 -15.64
C GLY A 112 17.03 6.23 -16.58
N ILE A 113 16.90 7.47 -16.97
CA ILE A 113 15.89 7.93 -17.94
C ILE A 113 16.60 8.20 -19.25
N CYS A 114 16.15 7.57 -20.33
CA CYS A 114 16.71 7.74 -21.67
C CYS A 114 16.02 8.85 -22.43
N ASN A 115 16.69 9.30 -23.50
CA ASN A 115 16.16 10.34 -24.41
C ASN A 115 14.81 9.96 -25.06
N ASP A 116 14.55 8.68 -25.31
CA ASP A 116 13.31 8.15 -25.93
C ASP A 116 12.18 7.91 -24.91
N GLY A 117 12.37 8.32 -23.65
CA GLY A 117 11.42 8.07 -22.57
C GLY A 117 11.51 6.70 -21.92
N THR A 118 12.42 5.84 -22.36
CA THR A 118 12.63 4.53 -21.72
C THR A 118 13.23 4.71 -20.33
N ILE A 119 12.69 4.00 -19.35
CA ILE A 119 13.15 4.04 -17.96
C ILE A 119 13.81 2.71 -17.61
N TYR A 120 15.05 2.79 -17.15
CA TYR A 120 15.76 1.64 -16.58
C TYR A 120 15.86 1.77 -15.08
N LYS A 121 15.56 0.69 -14.40
CA LYS A 121 15.92 0.50 -13.00
C LYS A 121 17.17 -0.38 -12.95
N PHE A 122 18.23 0.11 -12.38
CA PHE A 122 19.46 -0.66 -12.21
C PHE A 122 19.40 -1.45 -10.92
N ASP A 123 19.30 -2.77 -11.06
CA ASP A 123 19.22 -3.66 -9.92
C ASP A 123 20.62 -4.02 -9.44
N ILE A 124 20.99 -3.44 -8.32
CA ILE A 124 22.28 -3.64 -7.66
C ILE A 124 22.46 -5.09 -7.17
N VAL A 125 21.33 -5.76 -6.87
CA VAL A 125 21.32 -7.15 -6.37
C VAL A 125 21.67 -8.13 -7.46
N VAL A 126 21.00 -8.01 -8.61
CA VAL A 126 21.13 -8.93 -9.74
C VAL A 126 22.20 -8.46 -10.74
N GLN A 127 22.72 -7.24 -10.56
CA GLN A 127 23.69 -6.58 -11.45
C GLN A 127 23.15 -6.48 -12.89
N ARG A 128 21.89 -6.11 -13.03
CA ARG A 128 21.18 -6.01 -14.32
C ARG A 128 20.43 -4.71 -14.45
N ALA A 129 20.36 -4.22 -15.68
CA ALA A 129 19.43 -3.15 -16.06
C ALA A 129 18.06 -3.79 -16.36
N LEU A 130 17.04 -3.38 -15.60
CA LEU A 130 15.66 -3.81 -15.79
C LEU A 130 14.89 -2.66 -16.44
N GLN A 131 14.38 -2.87 -17.63
CA GLN A 131 13.48 -1.91 -18.26
C GLN A 131 12.15 -1.93 -17.48
N VAL A 132 11.77 -0.77 -16.96
CA VAL A 132 10.55 -0.63 -16.15
C VAL A 132 9.33 -0.42 -17.03
N SER A 133 9.52 0.21 -18.18
CA SER A 133 8.44 0.53 -19.12
C SER A 133 8.17 -0.62 -20.07
N SER A 134 6.92 -1.05 -20.18
CA SER A 134 6.44 -1.82 -21.30
C SER A 134 6.40 -0.93 -22.56
N SER A 135 6.31 -1.52 -23.72
CA SER A 135 6.43 -0.99 -25.10
C SER A 135 5.68 0.32 -25.47
N GLN A 136 5.00 0.98 -24.56
CA GLN A 136 4.37 2.27 -24.83
C GLN A 136 5.34 3.41 -24.52
N LYS A 137 5.58 4.28 -25.50
CA LYS A 137 6.33 5.52 -25.30
C LYS A 137 5.51 6.44 -24.39
N PHE A 138 6.07 6.78 -23.23
CA PHE A 138 5.42 7.68 -22.26
C PHE A 138 5.47 9.13 -22.70
N VAL A 139 6.46 9.48 -23.48
CA VAL A 139 6.70 10.81 -24.00
C VAL A 139 6.79 10.70 -25.51
N LEU A 140 6.02 11.49 -26.22
CA LEU A 140 5.98 11.48 -27.69
C LEU A 140 7.27 12.05 -28.30
N ASP A 141 7.96 12.92 -27.55
CA ASP A 141 9.16 13.67 -28.01
C ASP A 141 10.40 13.18 -27.30
N ASN A 142 11.60 13.50 -27.86
CA ASN A 142 12.85 13.20 -27.22
C ASN A 142 13.03 14.06 -25.96
N ILE A 143 13.41 13.40 -24.85
CA ILE A 143 13.70 14.08 -23.59
C ILE A 143 15.08 14.75 -23.67
N TYR A 144 15.15 16.01 -23.32
CA TYR A 144 16.37 16.81 -23.24
C TYR A 144 16.96 16.81 -21.81
N LYS A 145 16.11 17.00 -20.79
CA LYS A 145 16.50 17.05 -19.37
C LYS A 145 15.41 16.41 -18.51
N ALA A 146 15.84 15.68 -17.48
CA ALA A 146 14.91 15.09 -16.53
C ALA A 146 15.46 15.19 -15.10
N LYS A 147 14.60 15.25 -14.11
CA LYS A 147 14.95 15.18 -12.68
C LYS A 147 13.99 14.25 -11.96
N LEU A 148 14.52 13.41 -11.07
CA LEU A 148 13.73 12.55 -10.18
C LEU A 148 13.19 13.38 -9.00
N PHE A 149 12.01 12.99 -8.53
CA PHE A 149 11.48 13.45 -7.25
C PHE A 149 10.65 12.31 -6.65
N MET A 150 10.83 12.05 -5.37
CA MET A 150 10.18 10.94 -4.66
C MET A 150 10.15 9.63 -5.49
N ASN A 151 8.98 9.20 -5.95
CA ASN A 151 8.77 8.00 -6.77
C ASN A 151 8.46 8.29 -8.25
N GLY A 152 8.53 9.54 -8.66
CA GLY A 152 8.24 10.02 -10.01
C GLY A 152 9.39 10.81 -10.63
N PHE A 153 9.13 11.45 -11.77
CA PHE A 153 10.06 12.34 -12.42
C PHE A 153 9.34 13.41 -13.26
N ILE A 154 10.06 14.50 -13.51
CA ILE A 154 9.66 15.51 -14.48
C ILE A 154 10.66 15.48 -15.63
N SER A 155 10.17 15.61 -16.85
CA SER A 155 10.99 15.67 -18.05
C SER A 155 10.64 16.88 -18.89
N LEU A 156 11.69 17.51 -19.43
CA LEU A 156 11.64 18.53 -20.46
C LEU A 156 12.06 17.89 -21.78
N THR A 157 11.26 18.07 -22.82
CA THR A 157 11.57 17.56 -24.15
C THR A 157 12.30 18.57 -25.00
N VAL A 158 12.89 18.12 -26.12
CA VAL A 158 13.56 18.99 -27.11
C VAL A 158 12.60 20.05 -27.66
N ASN A 159 11.32 19.73 -27.78
CA ASN A 159 10.26 20.64 -28.27
C ASN A 159 9.78 21.62 -27.18
N GLY A 160 10.36 21.57 -25.98
CA GLY A 160 10.01 22.45 -24.89
C GLY A 160 8.77 22.03 -24.09
N ASN A 161 8.26 20.82 -24.24
CA ASN A 161 7.14 20.30 -23.46
C ASN A 161 7.60 19.76 -22.13
N PHE A 162 6.87 20.09 -21.04
CA PHE A 162 7.08 19.49 -19.73
C PHE A 162 6.08 18.35 -19.49
N TYR A 163 6.62 17.20 -19.13
CA TYR A 163 5.84 16.03 -18.73
C TYR A 163 6.11 15.66 -17.28
N TYR A 164 5.06 15.27 -16.59
CA TYR A 164 5.06 14.75 -15.23
C TYR A 164 4.70 13.28 -15.21
N THR A 165 5.45 12.48 -14.48
CA THR A 165 5.17 11.06 -14.24
C THR A 165 5.12 10.81 -12.74
N LYS A 166 3.93 10.47 -12.21
CA LYS A 166 3.69 10.27 -10.77
C LYS A 166 4.47 9.08 -10.21
N GLU A 167 4.45 7.96 -10.92
CA GLU A 167 5.08 6.72 -10.48
C GLU A 167 5.96 6.10 -11.54
N ILE A 168 7.23 5.85 -11.20
CA ILE A 168 8.16 5.17 -12.10
C ILE A 168 7.77 3.70 -12.34
N LYS A 169 7.12 3.04 -11.38
CA LYS A 169 6.74 1.62 -11.51
C LYS A 169 5.66 1.35 -12.55
N LYS A 170 4.74 2.29 -12.70
CA LYS A 170 3.67 2.29 -13.71
C LYS A 170 3.68 3.65 -14.38
N PRO A 171 4.67 3.90 -15.24
CA PRO A 171 4.86 5.23 -15.78
C PRO A 171 3.73 5.59 -16.73
N LYS A 172 3.00 6.63 -16.37
CA LYS A 172 2.01 7.31 -17.19
C LYS A 172 2.38 8.79 -17.12
N SER A 173 2.75 9.37 -18.25
CA SER A 173 3.19 10.75 -18.32
C SER A 173 2.01 11.65 -18.69
N THR A 174 1.83 12.71 -17.93
CA THR A 174 0.86 13.78 -18.22
C THR A 174 1.61 15.01 -18.71
N LEU A 175 1.13 15.64 -19.78
CA LEU A 175 1.65 16.90 -20.26
C LEU A 175 1.23 18.01 -19.30
N ILE A 176 2.21 18.77 -18.76
CA ILE A 176 1.95 19.86 -17.81
C ILE A 176 1.95 21.21 -18.51
N LEU A 177 2.93 21.44 -19.35
CA LEU A 177 3.19 22.75 -19.94
C LEU A 177 3.69 22.60 -21.37
N THR A 178 3.15 23.45 -22.25
CA THR A 178 3.59 23.58 -23.67
C THR A 178 4.28 24.94 -23.86
N PRO A 179 5.13 25.11 -24.87
CA PRO A 179 5.73 26.39 -25.22
C PRO A 179 4.71 27.53 -25.47
N ASP A 180 3.48 27.16 -25.88
CA ASP A 180 2.41 28.09 -26.21
C ASP A 180 1.74 28.74 -25.00
N CYS A 181 2.05 28.27 -23.78
CA CYS A 181 1.48 28.83 -22.53
C CYS A 181 2.00 30.22 -22.17
N GLY A 182 2.75 30.92 -23.07
CA GLY A 182 3.25 32.28 -22.87
C GLY A 182 4.48 32.39 -21.97
N ILE A 183 4.97 31.27 -21.43
CA ILE A 183 6.20 31.21 -20.65
C ILE A 183 7.36 30.96 -21.61
N LYS A 184 8.23 31.98 -21.80
CA LYS A 184 9.44 31.82 -22.61
C LYS A 184 10.52 31.13 -21.80
N TYR A 185 10.91 29.92 -22.19
CA TYR A 185 12.03 29.19 -21.61
C TYR A 185 12.96 28.62 -22.70
N SER A 186 14.22 28.48 -22.35
CA SER A 186 15.26 27.89 -23.20
C SER A 186 15.63 26.50 -22.67
N ASN A 187 16.38 25.74 -23.45
CA ASN A 187 16.84 24.42 -23.04
C ASN A 187 17.79 24.46 -21.81
N ASP A 188 18.35 25.64 -21.49
CA ASP A 188 19.29 25.83 -20.37
C ASP A 188 18.59 26.15 -19.03
N ILE A 189 17.27 26.10 -18.98
CA ILE A 189 16.52 26.36 -17.74
C ILE A 189 16.78 25.28 -16.69
N ASP A 190 16.74 25.69 -15.44
CA ASP A 190 16.68 24.78 -14.31
C ASP A 190 15.25 24.67 -13.80
N PHE A 191 14.88 23.50 -13.32
CA PHE A 191 13.58 23.23 -12.76
C PHE A 191 13.65 22.29 -11.57
N LEU A 192 12.68 22.39 -10.69
CA LEU A 192 12.58 21.60 -9.47
C LEU A 192 11.11 21.32 -9.17
N CYS A 193 10.80 20.12 -8.72
CA CYS A 193 9.49 19.77 -8.19
C CYS A 193 9.50 19.84 -6.67
N LEU A 194 8.55 20.58 -6.11
CA LEU A 194 8.24 20.56 -4.70
C LEU A 194 7.10 19.58 -4.47
N SER A 195 7.34 18.63 -3.63
CA SER A 195 6.30 17.72 -3.17
C SER A 195 5.58 18.32 -1.97
N PRO A 196 4.25 18.20 -1.86
CA PRO A 196 3.56 18.65 -0.67
C PRO A 196 4.06 17.93 0.58
N TYR A 197 4.15 18.64 1.67
CA TYR A 197 4.59 18.11 2.96
C TYR A 197 3.61 17.05 3.50
N ASP A 198 2.32 17.14 3.11
CA ASP A 198 1.28 16.19 3.47
C ASP A 198 1.03 15.17 2.35
N SER A 199 1.17 13.90 2.68
CA SER A 199 0.91 12.77 1.77
C SER A 199 -0.55 12.68 1.27
N TYR A 200 -1.45 13.50 1.81
CA TYR A 200 -2.86 13.53 1.46
C TYR A 200 -3.23 14.61 0.43
N SER A 201 -2.38 15.61 0.19
CA SER A 201 -2.66 16.61 -0.83
C SER A 201 -2.09 16.16 -2.17
N GLU A 202 -2.94 15.95 -3.16
CA GLU A 202 -2.53 15.66 -4.55
C GLU A 202 -1.96 16.89 -5.30
N ARG A 203 -1.55 17.92 -4.56
CA ARG A 203 -1.02 19.15 -5.10
C ARG A 203 0.47 19.01 -5.41
N ILE A 204 0.86 19.36 -6.62
CA ILE A 204 2.26 19.34 -7.07
C ILE A 204 2.66 20.74 -7.47
N GLU A 205 3.84 21.17 -7.04
CA GLU A 205 4.39 22.46 -7.37
C GLU A 205 5.66 22.31 -8.19
N LEU A 206 5.69 22.91 -9.37
CA LEU A 206 6.85 22.97 -10.23
C LEU A 206 7.44 24.39 -10.19
N LEU A 207 8.71 24.49 -9.87
CA LEU A 207 9.49 25.72 -9.98
C LEU A 207 10.32 25.68 -11.25
N LEU A 208 10.30 26.77 -12.01
CA LEU A 208 10.93 26.88 -13.31
C LEU A 208 11.65 28.23 -13.44
N THR A 209 12.93 28.21 -13.82
CA THR A 209 13.64 29.45 -14.13
C THR A 209 13.17 30.05 -15.45
N ASN A 210 13.12 31.37 -15.51
CA ASN A 210 12.74 32.08 -16.73
C ASN A 210 13.94 32.29 -17.67
N SER A 211 13.81 32.00 -18.96
CA SER A 211 14.87 32.22 -19.97
C SER A 211 15.22 33.71 -20.18
N THR A 212 14.25 34.59 -19.96
CA THR A 212 14.47 36.05 -20.01
C THR A 212 15.20 36.59 -18.79
N GLY A 213 15.40 35.76 -17.78
CA GLY A 213 16.29 36.02 -16.67
C GLY A 213 15.69 36.78 -15.47
N ASN A 214 14.42 37.06 -15.43
CA ASN A 214 13.85 37.97 -14.44
C ASN A 214 13.05 37.33 -13.29
N GLY A 215 13.33 36.10 -12.94
CA GLY A 215 12.68 35.44 -11.79
C GLY A 215 12.37 33.94 -11.97
N VAL A 216 11.47 33.42 -11.17
CA VAL A 216 11.09 32.01 -11.14
C VAL A 216 9.59 31.88 -11.28
N PHE A 217 9.14 31.04 -12.19
CA PHE A 217 7.73 30.63 -12.28
C PHE A 217 7.43 29.54 -11.28
N ARG A 218 6.36 29.69 -10.55
CA ARG A 218 5.76 28.68 -9.68
C ARG A 218 4.48 28.22 -10.33
N ILE A 219 4.43 26.96 -10.70
CA ILE A 219 3.30 26.30 -11.34
C ILE A 219 2.73 25.30 -10.37
N VAL A 220 1.47 25.49 -10.00
CA VAL A 220 0.76 24.62 -9.06
C VAL A 220 -0.27 23.81 -9.83
N LEU A 221 -0.14 22.49 -9.75
CA LEU A 221 -1.07 21.53 -10.32
C LEU A 221 -2.01 21.06 -9.22
N LYS A 222 -3.31 21.29 -9.37
CA LYS A 222 -4.36 20.78 -8.48
C LYS A 222 -4.92 19.50 -9.10
N ASN A 223 -4.94 18.42 -8.34
CA ASN A 223 -5.51 17.11 -8.70
C ASN A 223 -5.09 16.61 -10.10
N PRO A 224 -3.83 16.20 -10.30
CA PRO A 224 -3.41 15.56 -11.52
C PRO A 224 -4.09 14.19 -11.67
N SER A 225 -5.36 14.18 -12.11
CA SER A 225 -6.09 12.96 -12.43
C SER A 225 -5.52 12.32 -13.71
N GLU A 226 -5.55 11.00 -13.77
CA GLU A 226 -4.77 10.19 -14.71
C GLU A 226 -5.17 10.35 -16.19
N ASP A 227 -6.28 11.00 -16.56
CA ASP A 227 -6.89 10.88 -17.89
C ASP A 227 -7.13 12.18 -18.67
N TYR A 228 -6.74 13.35 -18.16
CA TYR A 228 -7.04 14.60 -18.84
C TYR A 228 -5.79 15.43 -19.16
N LEU A 229 -5.73 15.96 -20.39
CA LEU A 229 -5.00 17.19 -20.69
C LEU A 229 -5.45 18.24 -19.65
N PRO A 230 -4.53 18.92 -18.96
CA PRO A 230 -4.91 19.87 -17.95
C PRO A 230 -5.71 21.00 -18.63
N ASP A 231 -7.00 21.07 -18.33
CA ASP A 231 -7.74 22.28 -18.59
C ASP A 231 -7.03 23.43 -17.88
N ASN A 232 -6.90 24.58 -18.52
CA ASN A 232 -6.24 25.77 -17.98
C ASN A 232 -6.77 26.19 -16.59
N SER A 233 -7.91 25.67 -16.16
CA SER A 233 -8.52 25.89 -14.85
C SER A 233 -7.81 25.16 -13.68
N ASN A 234 -7.03 24.11 -13.95
CA ASN A 234 -6.34 23.31 -12.92
C ASN A 234 -4.86 23.69 -12.73
N ILE A 235 -4.37 24.68 -13.48
CA ILE A 235 -2.99 25.15 -13.41
C ILE A 235 -3.00 26.59 -12.89
N GLU A 236 -2.40 26.80 -11.73
CA GLU A 236 -2.13 28.14 -11.21
C GLU A 236 -0.68 28.49 -11.49
N ILE A 237 -0.44 29.55 -12.26
CA ILE A 237 0.90 30.06 -12.54
C ILE A 237 1.08 31.32 -11.73
N SER A 238 2.12 31.36 -10.91
CA SER A 238 2.54 32.56 -10.20
C SER A 238 4.02 32.88 -10.49
N PHE A 239 4.38 34.13 -10.43
CA PHE A 239 5.73 34.59 -10.64
C PHE A 239 6.34 35.02 -9.31
N ILE A 240 7.51 34.50 -8.95
CA ILE A 240 8.16 34.81 -7.69
C ILE A 240 9.09 35.99 -7.94
N ASN A 241 8.77 37.11 -7.32
CA ASN A 241 9.50 38.38 -7.36
C ASN A 241 10.15 38.68 -6.00
N GLU A 242 10.82 39.90 -5.89
CA GLU A 242 11.36 40.38 -4.63
C GLU A 242 10.33 40.62 -3.53
N LYS A 243 9.05 40.86 -3.84
CA LYS A 243 8.06 41.32 -2.84
C LYS A 243 7.06 40.26 -2.40
N SER A 244 6.60 39.40 -3.29
CA SER A 244 5.66 38.29 -2.98
C SER A 244 5.34 37.50 -4.26
N PRO A 245 4.80 36.28 -4.18
CA PRO A 245 4.30 35.58 -5.35
C PRO A 245 3.04 36.31 -5.88
N GLU A 246 3.13 36.92 -7.05
CA GLU A 246 2.01 37.57 -7.75
C GLU A 246 1.40 36.60 -8.77
N HIS A 247 0.06 36.60 -8.92
CA HIS A 247 -0.62 35.81 -9.94
C HIS A 247 -0.21 36.25 -11.35
N TYR A 248 0.19 35.33 -12.19
CA TYR A 248 0.56 35.60 -13.57
C TYR A 248 -0.70 35.85 -14.40
N SER A 249 -0.83 37.06 -14.93
CA SER A 249 -1.75 37.37 -16.01
C SER A 249 -0.94 37.69 -17.27
N SER A 250 -1.30 37.10 -18.41
CA SER A 250 -0.60 37.27 -19.71
C SER A 250 -0.55 38.71 -20.22
N THR A 251 -1.30 39.60 -19.60
CA THR A 251 -1.44 41.02 -19.98
C THR A 251 -0.67 41.99 -19.07
N ALA A 252 -0.05 41.51 -17.99
CA ALA A 252 0.67 42.40 -17.07
C ALA A 252 2.08 42.73 -17.60
N ASN A 253 2.27 44.01 -17.98
CA ASN A 253 3.61 44.57 -18.19
C ASN A 253 4.36 44.61 -16.87
N TYR A 254 5.22 43.60 -16.62
CA TYR A 254 6.07 43.57 -15.44
C TYR A 254 7.03 44.75 -15.44
N SER A 255 6.91 45.64 -14.46
CA SER A 255 7.84 46.73 -14.27
C SER A 255 9.24 46.19 -14.04
N LYS A 256 10.21 46.61 -14.84
CA LYS A 256 11.62 46.21 -14.79
C LYS A 256 12.31 46.47 -13.44
N ASN A 257 11.68 47.17 -12.53
CA ASN A 257 12.29 47.67 -11.30
C ASN A 257 12.24 46.71 -10.09
N ASN A 258 11.54 45.58 -10.17
CA ASN A 258 11.42 44.64 -9.04
C ASN A 258 11.87 43.20 -9.39
N SER A 259 12.72 43.02 -10.38
CA SER A 259 13.16 41.69 -10.80
C SER A 259 14.31 41.16 -9.93
N ILE A 260 14.24 39.91 -9.52
CA ILE A 260 15.35 39.20 -8.82
C ILE A 260 16.59 39.09 -9.70
N GLY A 261 16.53 39.50 -10.96
CA GLY A 261 17.61 39.38 -11.93
C GLY A 261 17.66 37.99 -12.56
N LYS A 262 18.74 37.68 -13.27
CA LYS A 262 18.90 36.42 -14.01
C LYS A 262 19.12 35.23 -13.08
N ILE A 263 18.07 34.48 -12.79
CA ILE A 263 18.14 33.22 -12.03
C ILE A 263 18.56 32.09 -12.97
N CYS A 264 19.62 31.40 -12.64
CA CYS A 264 20.16 30.30 -13.46
C CYS A 264 20.05 28.92 -12.78
N SER A 265 19.90 28.85 -11.47
CA SER A 265 19.79 27.55 -10.77
C SER A 265 18.88 27.61 -9.56
N ILE A 266 18.27 26.47 -9.25
CA ILE A 266 17.34 26.27 -8.13
C ILE A 266 17.87 25.11 -7.27
N ALA A 267 17.92 25.30 -5.95
CA ALA A 267 18.30 24.28 -4.99
C ALA A 267 17.21 24.10 -3.92
N LEU A 268 17.06 22.87 -3.43
CA LEU A 268 16.19 22.50 -2.33
C LEU A 268 17.03 22.05 -1.14
N SER A 269 16.64 22.48 0.07
CA SER A 269 17.31 22.04 1.28
C SER A 269 17.10 20.55 1.56
N PRO A 270 18.00 19.86 2.27
CA PRO A 270 17.85 18.45 2.62
C PRO A 270 16.54 18.16 3.39
N SER A 271 16.13 19.07 4.29
CA SER A 271 14.86 18.96 5.02
C SER A 271 13.61 19.26 4.18
N LYS A 272 13.80 19.75 2.93
CA LYS A 272 12.73 20.19 2.02
C LYS A 272 11.90 21.38 2.56
N LYS A 273 12.44 22.15 3.52
CA LYS A 273 11.77 23.32 4.11
C LYS A 273 12.13 24.63 3.44
N GLN A 274 13.24 24.68 2.73
CA GLN A 274 13.77 25.90 2.11
C GLN A 274 14.13 25.65 0.65
N VAL A 275 13.92 26.66 -0.18
CA VAL A 275 14.29 26.69 -1.59
C VAL A 275 15.19 27.90 -1.82
N ALA A 276 16.26 27.73 -2.57
CA ALA A 276 17.18 28.79 -2.91
C ALA A 276 17.28 29.00 -4.42
N PHE A 277 17.35 30.27 -4.85
CA PHE A 277 17.51 30.70 -6.24
C PHE A 277 18.83 31.46 -6.40
N TYR A 278 19.64 31.05 -7.35
CA TYR A 278 20.92 31.68 -7.60
C TYR A 278 20.88 32.61 -8.82
N ASN A 279 21.34 33.86 -8.61
CA ASN A 279 21.48 34.86 -9.65
C ASN A 279 22.96 34.95 -10.06
N SER A 280 23.26 34.56 -11.31
CA SER A 280 24.64 34.53 -11.83
C SER A 280 25.20 35.91 -12.21
N THR A 281 24.34 36.94 -12.34
CA THR A 281 24.82 38.29 -12.71
C THR A 281 25.30 39.10 -11.51
N THR A 282 24.64 38.89 -10.36
CA THR A 282 24.92 39.60 -9.10
C THR A 282 25.62 38.72 -8.07
N HIS A 283 25.84 37.43 -8.37
CA HIS A 283 26.38 36.44 -7.46
C HIS A 283 25.59 36.37 -6.12
N THR A 284 24.28 36.55 -6.19
CA THR A 284 23.40 36.54 -5.03
C THR A 284 22.51 35.34 -5.03
N ALA A 285 22.22 34.79 -3.86
CA ALA A 285 21.23 33.76 -3.63
C ALA A 285 20.05 34.30 -2.85
N TYR A 286 18.87 33.95 -3.28
CA TYR A 286 17.59 34.26 -2.59
C TYR A 286 17.04 33.00 -2.00
N ILE A 287 16.78 32.96 -0.71
CA ILE A 287 16.32 31.80 0.04
C ILE A 287 14.89 32.06 0.51
N PHE A 288 13.99 31.15 0.17
CA PHE A 288 12.59 31.20 0.59
C PHE A 288 12.25 29.95 1.40
N SER A 289 11.25 30.08 2.31
CA SER A 289 10.57 28.91 2.81
C SER A 289 9.81 28.22 1.65
N THR A 290 9.51 26.94 1.75
CA THR A 290 8.69 26.25 0.73
C THR A 290 7.25 26.79 0.67
N THR A 291 6.80 27.53 1.71
CA THR A 291 5.55 28.28 1.71
C THR A 291 5.68 29.67 1.05
N PHE A 292 6.91 30.11 0.74
CA PHE A 292 7.24 31.43 0.18
C PHE A 292 6.89 32.63 1.08
N GLU A 293 6.70 32.42 2.39
CA GLU A 293 6.38 33.47 3.36
C GLU A 293 7.60 34.24 3.82
N THR A 294 8.73 33.58 3.95
CA THR A 294 10.00 34.18 4.43
C THR A 294 11.04 34.25 3.32
N LYS A 295 11.79 35.34 3.30
CA LYS A 295 12.85 35.56 2.33
C LYS A 295 14.14 36.00 3.04
N LYS A 296 15.28 35.46 2.57
CA LYS A 296 16.62 35.92 2.93
C LYS A 296 17.42 36.14 1.65
N LYS A 297 18.35 37.07 1.68
CA LYS A 297 19.28 37.38 0.59
C LYS A 297 20.68 37.16 1.09
N VAL A 298 21.48 36.44 0.31
CA VAL A 298 22.91 36.14 0.62
C VAL A 298 23.73 36.43 -0.60
N THR A 299 24.89 37.06 -0.42
CA THR A 299 25.83 37.41 -1.50
C THR A 299 27.09 36.58 -1.37
N PHE A 300 27.62 36.13 -2.51
CA PHE A 300 28.92 35.49 -2.60
C PHE A 300 29.94 36.62 -2.91
N ASN A 301 30.52 37.21 -1.86
CA ASN A 301 31.43 38.35 -1.98
C ASN A 301 32.85 37.88 -2.03
N SER A 302 33.68 38.57 -2.87
CA SER A 302 35.14 38.38 -2.90
C SER A 302 35.86 39.12 -1.79
N ASP A 303 35.27 40.20 -1.26
CA ASP A 303 35.90 41.09 -0.29
C ASP A 303 35.89 40.54 1.13
N GLU A 304 34.99 39.59 1.42
CA GLU A 304 34.86 38.90 2.71
C GLU A 304 35.10 37.40 2.53
N THR A 305 36.31 37.01 2.11
CA THR A 305 36.66 35.62 1.89
C THR A 305 37.63 35.09 2.96
N SER A 306 37.74 33.77 3.04
CA SER A 306 38.74 33.09 3.88
C SER A 306 40.15 33.08 3.27
N MET A 307 40.30 33.51 2.00
CA MET A 307 41.58 33.55 1.30
C MET A 307 42.36 34.83 1.59
N GLU A 308 43.67 34.71 1.82
CA GLU A 308 44.56 35.84 2.01
C GLU A 308 44.84 36.58 0.70
N ASN A 309 44.70 35.91 -0.46
CA ASN A 309 44.99 36.45 -1.77
C ASN A 309 43.71 36.96 -2.46
N GLU A 310 43.48 38.29 -2.41
CA GLU A 310 42.27 38.92 -2.98
C GLU A 310 42.08 38.65 -4.49
N ARG A 311 43.16 38.51 -5.26
CA ARG A 311 43.07 38.24 -6.71
C ARG A 311 42.53 36.84 -6.99
N GLU A 312 42.97 35.81 -6.25
CA GLU A 312 42.47 34.46 -6.38
C GLU A 312 41.02 34.36 -5.90
N ALA A 313 40.67 35.11 -4.86
CA ALA A 313 39.30 35.18 -4.39
C ALA A 313 38.35 35.79 -5.44
N GLN A 314 38.75 36.85 -6.10
CA GLN A 314 37.99 37.46 -7.20
C GLN A 314 37.88 36.53 -8.40
N GLU A 315 38.98 35.86 -8.82
CA GLU A 315 38.95 34.84 -9.86
C GLU A 315 38.00 33.68 -9.52
N ALA A 316 38.01 33.22 -8.28
CA ALA A 316 37.11 32.15 -7.82
C ALA A 316 35.65 32.56 -8.00
N VAL A 317 35.26 33.76 -7.52
CA VAL A 317 33.86 34.23 -7.65
C VAL A 317 33.47 34.47 -9.09
N LEU A 318 34.36 35.08 -9.91
CA LEU A 318 34.10 35.37 -11.32
C LEU A 318 34.04 34.10 -12.21
N SER A 319 34.62 32.97 -11.79
CA SER A 319 34.56 31.70 -12.53
C SER A 319 33.17 31.09 -12.64
N PHE A 320 32.20 31.52 -11.80
CA PHE A 320 30.87 30.95 -11.70
C PHE A 320 29.81 31.64 -12.60
N LYS A 321 30.15 32.03 -13.82
CA LYS A 321 29.20 32.71 -14.72
C LYS A 321 28.20 31.76 -15.37
N ASN A 322 28.61 30.55 -15.77
CA ASN A 322 27.74 29.56 -16.43
C ASN A 322 28.19 28.16 -16.03
N ASN A 323 27.26 27.19 -16.00
CA ASN A 323 27.50 25.77 -15.71
C ASN A 323 28.03 25.46 -14.30
N CYS A 324 27.58 26.16 -13.26
CA CYS A 324 27.84 25.80 -11.88
C CYS A 324 26.73 24.91 -11.32
N GLN A 325 27.11 24.04 -10.39
CA GLN A 325 26.12 23.32 -9.59
C GLN A 325 25.86 24.13 -8.33
N PHE A 326 24.59 24.56 -8.14
CA PHE A 326 24.12 25.29 -6.97
C PHE A 326 23.33 24.36 -6.05
N ILE A 327 23.74 24.23 -4.80
CA ILE A 327 23.14 23.29 -3.84
C ILE A 327 23.22 23.82 -2.41
N PHE A 328 22.44 23.26 -1.49
CA PHE A 328 22.59 23.49 -0.05
C PHE A 328 23.79 22.71 0.51
N CYS A 329 24.51 23.34 1.43
CA CYS A 329 25.51 22.71 2.28
C CYS A 329 24.89 22.58 3.69
N GLY A 330 24.24 21.44 3.98
CA GLY A 330 23.37 21.31 5.14
C GLY A 330 22.14 22.20 5.06
N GLU A 331 21.62 22.59 6.22
CA GLU A 331 20.45 23.48 6.32
C GLU A 331 20.84 24.97 6.47
N GLU A 332 22.08 25.27 6.79
CA GLU A 332 22.52 26.60 7.22
C GLU A 332 23.50 27.27 6.28
N ALA A 333 23.85 26.65 5.17
CA ALA A 333 24.74 27.23 4.19
C ALA A 333 24.35 26.84 2.76
N LEU A 334 24.83 27.64 1.80
CA LEU A 334 24.71 27.42 0.37
C LEU A 334 26.08 27.18 -0.24
N ALA A 335 26.13 26.33 -1.26
CA ALA A 335 27.36 26.03 -1.98
C ALA A 335 27.19 26.21 -3.48
N LEU A 336 28.25 26.79 -4.10
CA LEU A 336 28.44 26.85 -5.53
C LEU A 336 29.66 26.00 -5.90
N SER A 337 29.46 25.02 -6.75
CA SER A 337 30.55 24.19 -7.26
C SER A 337 30.84 24.51 -8.71
N GLY A 338 32.07 24.84 -9.02
CA GLY A 338 32.55 25.15 -10.34
C GLY A 338 33.73 24.28 -10.78
N LEU A 339 34.53 24.78 -11.70
CA LEU A 339 35.63 24.02 -12.29
C LEU A 339 36.80 23.78 -11.33
N ARG A 340 37.09 24.70 -10.44
CA ARG A 340 38.25 24.63 -9.54
C ARG A 340 37.97 24.89 -8.10
N TYR A 341 36.82 25.53 -7.84
CA TYR A 341 36.49 26.04 -6.53
C TYR A 341 35.10 25.54 -6.10
N ILE A 342 34.95 25.35 -4.81
CA ILE A 342 33.65 25.26 -4.15
C ILE A 342 33.55 26.45 -3.21
N LEU A 343 32.56 27.30 -3.44
CA LEU A 343 32.26 28.42 -2.56
C LEU A 343 31.14 28.00 -1.58
N VAL A 344 31.35 28.21 -0.29
CA VAL A 344 30.36 27.98 0.74
C VAL A 344 30.06 29.27 1.47
N VAL A 345 28.79 29.62 1.61
CA VAL A 345 28.35 30.83 2.30
C VAL A 345 27.22 30.51 3.26
N GLY A 346 27.23 31.03 4.47
CA GLY A 346 26.14 30.86 5.45
C GLY A 346 24.87 31.61 5.04
N ILE A 347 23.74 31.22 5.59
CA ILE A 347 22.39 31.77 5.29
C ILE A 347 22.17 33.14 5.98
N SER A 348 23.18 33.89 6.26
CA SER A 348 23.08 35.23 6.87
C SER A 348 23.63 36.29 5.91
N GLU A 349 23.06 37.48 5.95
CA GLU A 349 23.47 38.60 5.06
C GLU A 349 24.91 39.07 5.30
N LYS A 350 25.49 38.76 6.45
CA LYS A 350 26.85 39.13 6.86
C LYS A 350 27.82 37.96 6.84
N SER A 351 27.47 36.87 6.17
CA SER A 351 28.33 35.67 6.14
C SER A 351 29.53 35.85 5.26
N LYS A 352 30.69 35.43 5.73
CA LYS A 352 31.90 35.30 4.90
C LYS A 352 31.78 34.15 3.94
N THR A 353 32.34 34.28 2.75
CA THR A 353 32.45 33.23 1.76
C THR A 353 33.68 32.38 2.02
N ILE A 354 33.50 31.09 2.25
CA ILE A 354 34.61 30.13 2.34
C ILE A 354 34.90 29.60 0.95
N ILE A 355 36.17 29.59 0.55
CA ILE A 355 36.63 29.12 -0.75
C ILE A 355 37.45 27.86 -0.59
N TYR A 356 36.92 26.72 -1.04
CA TYR A 356 37.65 25.47 -1.08
C TYR A 356 38.23 25.24 -2.47
N VAL A 357 39.55 25.10 -2.57
CA VAL A 357 40.27 24.78 -3.81
C VAL A 357 40.15 23.28 -4.06
N LEU A 358 39.71 22.88 -5.27
CA LEU A 358 39.57 21.47 -5.66
C LEU A 358 40.89 20.81 -6.02
N SER A 359 41.89 21.60 -6.52
CA SER A 359 43.25 21.12 -6.74
C SER A 359 44.24 22.24 -6.55
N SER A 360 45.37 21.97 -5.87
CA SER A 360 46.50 22.83 -5.80
C SER A 360 47.34 22.68 -7.08
N ARG A 361 47.43 23.72 -7.91
CA ARG A 361 48.37 23.73 -9.07
C ARG A 361 49.81 23.59 -8.57
N THR A 362 50.49 22.55 -9.03
CA THR A 362 51.95 22.65 -9.06
C THR A 362 52.35 23.61 -10.19
N ALA A 363 53.35 24.42 -9.95
CA ALA A 363 53.83 25.46 -10.88
C ALA A 363 54.14 24.93 -12.31
N ILE A 364 54.31 23.61 -12.45
CA ILE A 364 54.62 22.92 -13.70
C ILE A 364 53.34 22.68 -14.53
N GLU A 365 52.18 22.38 -13.87
CA GLU A 365 50.91 22.12 -14.57
C GLU A 365 50.29 23.41 -15.19
N SER A 366 50.68 24.58 -14.71
CA SER A 366 50.25 25.84 -15.29
C SER A 366 50.81 26.11 -16.70
N LEU A 367 51.90 25.45 -17.09
CA LEU A 367 52.56 25.56 -18.38
C LEU A 367 52.02 24.65 -19.48
N PHE A 368 51.31 23.59 -19.14
CA PHE A 368 50.82 22.55 -20.07
C PHE A 368 49.31 22.52 -20.36
N GLY A 369 48.60 23.58 -20.02
CA GLY A 369 47.15 23.67 -20.26
C GLY A 369 46.33 23.11 -19.09
N ALA A 370 45.45 23.91 -18.57
CA ALA A 370 44.62 23.61 -17.42
C ALA A 370 43.68 22.41 -17.71
N GLU A 371 43.97 21.25 -17.16
CA GLU A 371 42.91 20.23 -17.03
C GLU A 371 41.75 20.82 -16.20
N GLU A 372 40.56 20.88 -16.79
CA GLU A 372 39.37 21.34 -16.12
C GLU A 372 38.95 20.30 -15.06
N TYR A 373 39.05 20.66 -13.79
CA TYR A 373 38.60 19.80 -12.71
C TYR A 373 37.08 19.92 -12.55
N TYR A 374 36.39 18.81 -12.72
CA TYR A 374 34.97 18.72 -12.50
C TYR A 374 34.70 17.95 -11.22
N CYS A 375 33.79 18.45 -10.38
CA CYS A 375 33.29 17.69 -9.25
C CYS A 375 31.76 17.56 -9.32
N LYS A 376 31.23 16.48 -8.74
CA LYS A 376 29.80 16.30 -8.52
C LYS A 376 29.53 16.38 -7.04
N CYS A 377 28.59 17.23 -6.69
CA CYS A 377 28.18 17.47 -5.30
C CYS A 377 26.80 16.91 -5.00
N ILE A 378 26.59 16.51 -3.75
CA ILE A 378 25.29 16.14 -3.16
C ILE A 378 25.14 16.85 -1.82
N SER A 379 23.96 17.40 -1.58
CA SER A 379 23.59 18.00 -0.30
C SER A 379 23.29 16.91 0.73
N GLU A 380 23.84 17.04 1.93
CA GLU A 380 23.57 16.19 3.08
C GLU A 380 22.96 17.03 4.21
N THR A 381 22.43 16.39 5.25
CA THR A 381 21.74 17.09 6.33
C THR A 381 22.62 18.06 7.13
N ASP A 382 23.89 17.79 7.23
CA ASP A 382 24.87 18.59 7.99
C ASP A 382 25.98 19.18 7.12
N GLY A 383 25.92 19.00 5.80
CA GLY A 383 26.97 19.46 4.93
C GLY A 383 26.78 19.15 3.46
N LEU A 384 27.90 18.96 2.80
CA LEU A 384 28.04 18.72 1.37
C LEU A 384 29.06 17.61 1.13
N ARG A 385 28.69 16.61 0.35
CA ARG A 385 29.68 15.65 -0.19
C ARG A 385 29.97 15.95 -1.64
N TYR A 386 31.22 15.82 -2.02
CA TYR A 386 31.60 15.90 -3.42
C TYR A 386 32.61 14.83 -3.80
N ILE A 387 32.52 14.41 -5.06
CA ILE A 387 33.47 13.51 -5.68
C ILE A 387 34.22 14.26 -6.79
N SER A 388 35.52 14.12 -6.80
CA SER A 388 36.44 14.70 -7.82
C SER A 388 37.39 13.62 -8.32
N ASN A 389 38.28 14.01 -9.23
CA ASN A 389 39.36 13.10 -9.70
C ASN A 389 40.35 12.72 -8.59
N GLU A 390 40.45 13.51 -7.53
CA GLU A 390 41.36 13.29 -6.42
C GLU A 390 40.75 12.35 -5.35
N GLY A 391 39.43 12.32 -5.22
CA GLY A 391 38.78 11.51 -4.22
C GLY A 391 37.36 11.96 -3.87
N CYS A 392 36.88 11.43 -2.78
CA CYS A 392 35.63 11.85 -2.12
C CYS A 392 35.94 12.71 -0.91
N PHE A 393 35.20 13.79 -0.78
CA PHE A 393 35.34 14.76 0.30
C PHE A 393 33.99 15.09 0.93
N LEU A 394 34.06 15.46 2.20
CA LEU A 394 32.91 15.96 2.99
C LEU A 394 33.25 17.38 3.46
N ILE A 395 32.38 18.34 3.20
CA ILE A 395 32.36 19.64 3.86
C ILE A 395 31.21 19.62 4.83
N SER A 396 31.49 19.54 6.12
CA SER A 396 30.44 19.45 7.17
C SER A 396 30.48 20.65 8.10
N LYS A 397 29.32 20.98 8.66
CA LYS A 397 29.24 21.96 9.74
C LYS A 397 29.90 21.38 10.99
N VAL A 398 30.75 22.15 11.62
CA VAL A 398 31.34 21.83 12.93
C VAL A 398 30.25 21.95 14.00
N SER A 399 30.00 20.90 14.77
CA SER A 399 29.04 20.98 15.85
C SER A 399 29.47 21.96 16.93
N LYS A 400 28.48 22.61 17.57
CA LYS A 400 28.72 23.57 18.63
C LYS A 400 29.54 22.94 19.77
N GLU A 401 29.29 21.71 20.10
CA GLU A 401 29.94 20.95 21.17
C GLU A 401 31.40 20.68 20.83
N LEU A 402 31.69 20.29 19.57
CA LEU A 402 33.05 20.07 19.13
C LEU A 402 33.83 21.38 19.11
N ASN A 403 33.22 22.48 18.63
CA ASN A 403 33.86 23.80 18.64
C ASN A 403 34.16 24.28 20.09
N ASN A 404 33.22 24.09 21.02
CA ASN A 404 33.40 24.46 22.43
C ASN A 404 34.57 23.74 23.09
N ILE A 405 34.92 22.55 22.64
CA ILE A 405 36.05 21.79 23.18
C ILE A 405 37.36 22.14 22.46
N CYS A 406 37.34 22.22 21.15
CA CYS A 406 38.52 22.41 20.34
C CYS A 406 39.00 23.87 20.24
N TYR A 407 38.09 24.86 20.37
CA TYR A 407 38.46 26.26 20.30
C TYR A 407 39.49 26.64 21.40
N ILE A 408 40.58 27.26 20.98
CA ILE A 408 41.75 27.52 21.86
C ILE A 408 41.40 28.33 23.11
N PHE A 409 40.61 29.39 22.98
CA PHE A 409 40.21 30.27 24.07
C PHE A 409 38.85 29.87 24.71
N SER A 410 38.40 28.62 24.57
CA SER A 410 37.14 28.20 25.15
C SER A 410 37.26 28.05 26.67
N GLU A 411 36.35 28.69 27.38
CA GLU A 411 36.18 28.53 28.82
C GLU A 411 35.07 27.52 29.18
N HIS A 412 34.55 26.79 28.19
CA HIS A 412 33.46 25.86 28.39
C HIS A 412 33.78 24.74 29.37
N ALA A 413 32.81 24.37 30.25
CA ALA A 413 32.98 23.33 31.26
C ALA A 413 33.51 22.00 30.67
N GLY A 414 33.11 21.62 29.43
CA GLY A 414 33.63 20.41 28.77
C GLY A 414 35.16 20.46 28.52
N LYS A 415 35.71 21.62 28.11
CA LYS A 415 37.16 21.77 27.95
C LYS A 415 37.91 21.70 29.29
N LYS A 416 37.34 22.31 30.35
CA LYS A 416 37.87 22.20 31.70
C LYS A 416 37.86 20.79 32.23
N LEU A 417 36.79 20.04 31.96
CA LEU A 417 36.70 18.61 32.33
C LEU A 417 37.78 17.78 31.59
N LEU A 418 38.00 18.02 30.29
CA LEU A 418 39.06 17.37 29.52
C LEU A 418 40.44 17.68 30.13
N GLN A 419 40.69 18.93 30.54
CA GLN A 419 41.93 19.34 31.21
C GLN A 419 42.10 18.69 32.58
N ALA A 420 41.02 18.62 33.36
CA ALA A 420 41.01 17.93 34.66
C ALA A 420 41.33 16.42 34.48
N TYR A 421 40.76 15.78 33.48
CA TYR A 421 41.06 14.40 33.13
C TYR A 421 42.50 14.20 32.73
N LYS A 422 43.10 15.11 31.91
CA LYS A 422 44.48 15.08 31.57
C LYS A 422 45.40 15.22 32.83
N ASN A 423 45.10 16.23 33.67
CA ASN A 423 45.82 16.42 34.92
C ASN A 423 45.77 15.17 35.81
N TYR A 424 44.64 14.46 35.84
CA TYR A 424 44.50 13.18 36.53
C TYR A 424 45.41 12.08 35.95
N ILE A 425 45.44 11.90 34.62
CA ILE A 425 46.32 10.92 33.98
C ILE A 425 47.77 11.25 34.23
N ASP A 426 48.18 12.52 34.11
CA ASP A 426 49.54 13.00 34.35
C ASP A 426 49.94 12.99 35.84
N LYS A 427 49.02 12.53 36.72
CA LYS A 427 49.20 12.48 38.19
C LYS A 427 49.57 13.86 38.76
N LYS A 428 49.05 14.95 38.18
CA LYS A 428 49.28 16.28 38.73
C LYS A 428 48.45 16.50 40.00
N PRO A 429 49.00 17.18 41.02
CA PRO A 429 48.19 17.54 42.15
C PRO A 429 47.10 18.53 41.75
N TYR A 430 46.01 18.53 42.53
CA TYR A 430 44.89 19.46 42.33
C TYR A 430 43.94 19.23 41.17
N CYS A 431 43.92 18.05 40.52
CA CYS A 431 42.95 17.72 39.49
C CYS A 431 41.49 17.89 40.02
N ASP A 432 41.22 17.70 41.30
CA ASP A 432 39.92 17.92 41.96
C ASP A 432 39.51 19.39 41.97
N LYS A 433 40.46 20.32 41.93
CA LYS A 433 40.14 21.76 41.94
C LYS A 433 39.39 22.16 40.68
N ASP A 434 39.81 21.65 39.54
CA ASP A 434 39.18 21.91 38.26
C ASP A 434 37.76 21.32 38.17
N ILE A 435 37.55 20.15 38.75
CA ILE A 435 36.21 19.53 38.85
C ILE A 435 35.28 20.30 39.77
N ARG A 436 35.79 20.73 40.92
CA ARG A 436 34.96 21.56 41.87
C ARG A 436 34.55 22.87 41.26
N GLN A 437 35.37 23.48 40.38
CA GLN A 437 35.00 24.71 39.70
C GLN A 437 33.83 24.55 38.69
N ILE A 438 33.65 23.37 38.16
CA ILE A 438 32.60 23.08 37.18
C ILE A 438 31.51 22.19 37.75
N SER A 439 31.44 22.02 39.07
CA SER A 439 30.51 21.06 39.71
C SER A 439 29.05 21.27 39.32
N SER A 440 28.58 22.50 39.18
CA SER A 440 27.22 22.83 38.76
C SER A 440 26.95 22.56 37.28
N GLU A 441 27.98 22.59 36.43
CA GLU A 441 27.90 22.45 35.00
C GLU A 441 28.41 21.08 34.54
N LEU A 442 28.73 20.20 35.49
CA LEU A 442 29.35 18.88 35.18
C LEU A 442 28.47 17.99 34.33
N PRO A 443 27.14 17.91 34.49
CA PRO A 443 26.26 17.14 33.59
C PRO A 443 26.34 17.64 32.12
N GLU A 444 26.39 18.98 31.94
CA GLU A 444 26.52 19.61 30.62
C GLU A 444 27.91 19.35 30.04
N ALA A 445 28.97 19.44 30.82
CA ALA A 445 30.34 19.15 30.41
C ALA A 445 30.50 17.72 29.90
N ILE A 446 29.89 16.74 30.60
CA ILE A 446 29.90 15.32 30.20
C ILE A 446 29.17 15.13 28.88
N SER A 447 27.96 15.69 28.76
CA SER A 447 27.15 15.57 27.53
C SER A 447 27.85 16.23 26.34
N THR A 448 28.48 17.39 26.56
CA THR A 448 29.23 18.10 25.51
C THR A 448 30.43 17.27 25.03
N LEU A 449 31.24 16.69 25.93
CA LEU A 449 32.35 15.82 25.56
C LEU A 449 31.88 14.58 24.77
N GLN A 450 30.78 14.00 25.19
CA GLN A 450 30.23 12.82 24.54
C GLN A 450 29.72 13.13 23.13
N ILE A 451 28.96 14.22 22.94
CA ILE A 451 28.48 14.66 21.64
C ILE A 451 29.65 15.11 20.74
N ALA A 452 30.64 15.82 21.30
CA ALA A 452 31.85 16.18 20.56
C ALA A 452 32.62 14.94 20.09
N SER A 453 32.76 13.93 20.94
CA SER A 453 33.33 12.62 20.56
C SER A 453 32.57 11.95 19.42
N ALA A 454 31.23 11.99 19.44
CA ALA A 454 30.40 11.44 18.37
C ALA A 454 30.57 12.16 17.04
N ASN A 455 30.79 13.46 17.09
CA ASN A 455 30.94 14.32 15.89
C ASN A 455 32.38 14.31 15.31
N LEU A 456 33.34 13.72 15.98
CA LEU A 456 34.66 13.50 15.37
C LEU A 456 34.54 12.49 14.23
N PHE A 457 34.88 12.94 13.02
CA PHE A 457 34.89 12.08 11.85
C PHE A 457 36.29 11.50 11.66
N TRP A 458 36.39 10.19 11.57
CA TRP A 458 37.62 9.47 11.27
C TRP A 458 37.31 8.14 10.56
N SER A 459 38.29 7.56 9.87
CA SER A 459 38.15 6.31 9.13
C SER A 459 39.46 5.54 9.15
N ASP A 460 39.42 4.26 9.45
CA ASP A 460 40.62 3.35 9.46
C ASP A 460 40.96 2.83 8.06
N LEU A 461 41.00 3.67 7.05
CA LEU A 461 41.38 3.23 5.70
C LEU A 461 42.92 3.10 5.57
N LYS A 462 43.34 1.93 5.18
CA LYS A 462 44.78 1.60 5.05
C LYS A 462 45.49 2.19 3.83
N ASP A 463 44.74 2.80 2.91
CA ASP A 463 45.22 3.21 1.59
C ASP A 463 45.45 4.71 1.51
N ARG A 464 45.77 5.39 2.62
CA ARG A 464 46.08 6.81 2.68
C ARG A 464 47.59 7.08 2.71
N LYS A 465 47.99 8.33 2.38
CA LYS A 465 49.36 8.76 2.56
C LYS A 465 49.79 8.65 4.03
N PRO A 466 51.07 8.37 4.33
CA PRO A 466 51.52 8.18 5.72
C PRO A 466 51.17 9.34 6.65
N GLU A 467 51.31 10.59 6.17
CA GLU A 467 50.98 11.82 6.94
C GLU A 467 49.49 11.91 7.31
N GLU A 468 48.59 11.56 6.37
CA GLU A 468 47.11 11.53 6.61
C GLU A 468 46.69 10.38 7.57
N ASN A 469 47.44 9.30 7.62
CA ASN A 469 47.20 8.22 8.55
C ASN A 469 47.53 8.61 10.00
N GLU A 470 48.49 9.51 10.21
CA GLU A 470 48.82 10.06 11.53
C GLU A 470 47.67 10.93 12.06
N GLU A 471 47.16 11.86 11.23
CA GLU A 471 46.02 12.71 11.63
C GLU A 471 44.76 11.92 11.97
N GLU A 472 44.41 10.89 11.18
CA GLU A 472 43.26 10.02 11.44
C GLU A 472 43.44 9.19 12.71
N SER A 473 44.67 8.69 12.95
CA SER A 473 45.02 8.02 14.20
C SER A 473 44.80 8.95 15.40
N ASP A 474 45.15 10.23 15.24
CA ASP A 474 45.01 11.23 16.28
C ASP A 474 43.52 11.56 16.55
N LYS A 475 42.71 11.69 15.51
CA LYS A 475 41.25 11.89 15.67
C LYS A 475 40.61 10.71 16.40
N LYS A 476 41.01 9.49 16.08
CA LYS A 476 40.53 8.26 16.78
C LYS A 476 40.94 8.23 18.24
N LEU A 477 42.18 8.62 18.54
CA LEU A 477 42.67 8.73 19.90
C LEU A 477 41.90 9.81 20.68
N LEU A 478 41.68 10.97 20.09
CA LEU A 478 40.87 12.04 20.68
C LEU A 478 39.43 11.62 20.97
N GLN A 479 38.81 10.85 20.07
CA GLN A 479 37.47 10.32 20.31
C GLN A 479 37.43 9.48 21.58
N ILE A 480 38.47 8.64 21.75
CA ILE A 480 38.59 7.79 22.96
C ILE A 480 38.84 8.63 24.20
N GLU A 481 39.73 9.63 24.08
CA GLU A 481 40.07 10.52 25.21
C GLU A 481 38.86 11.36 25.66
N PHE A 482 38.04 11.88 24.74
CA PHE A 482 36.81 12.61 25.08
C PHE A 482 35.83 11.70 25.81
N LEU A 483 35.64 10.46 25.37
CA LEU A 483 34.78 9.49 26.05
C LEU A 483 35.30 9.11 27.45
N ARG A 484 36.62 8.96 27.60
CA ARG A 484 37.27 8.70 28.89
C ARG A 484 37.13 9.88 29.85
N ALA A 485 37.31 11.10 29.33
CA ALA A 485 37.08 12.32 30.14
C ALA A 485 35.62 12.45 30.58
N ALA A 486 34.68 12.16 29.67
CA ALA A 486 33.26 12.10 30.03
C ALA A 486 32.96 11.03 31.08
N GLN A 487 33.58 9.85 30.95
CA GLN A 487 33.44 8.78 31.94
C GLN A 487 34.06 9.15 33.28
N TYR A 488 35.21 9.87 33.27
CA TYR A 488 35.84 10.39 34.49
C TYR A 488 34.91 11.39 35.19
N GLY A 489 34.36 12.37 34.47
CA GLY A 489 33.37 13.29 35.02
C GLY A 489 32.14 12.61 35.64
N LYS A 490 31.66 11.57 35.02
CA LYS A 490 30.52 10.75 35.49
C LYS A 490 30.74 10.19 36.89
N THR A 491 31.98 9.90 37.30
CA THR A 491 32.27 9.32 38.60
C THR A 491 31.99 10.30 39.78
N PHE A 492 31.83 11.57 39.50
CA PHE A 492 31.56 12.63 40.48
C PHE A 492 30.07 13.01 40.61
N LEU A 493 29.19 12.39 39.80
CA LEU A 493 27.75 12.65 39.78
C LEU A 493 26.95 11.55 40.50
N GLN A 494 25.87 11.94 41.15
CA GLN A 494 24.89 10.99 41.71
C GLN A 494 23.87 10.58 40.62
N LYS A 495 23.17 9.45 40.87
CA LYS A 495 22.21 8.90 39.90
C LYS A 495 21.05 9.86 39.62
N GLU A 496 20.69 10.74 40.51
CA GLU A 496 19.58 11.67 40.39
C GLU A 496 19.93 12.91 39.53
N GLU A 497 21.21 13.19 39.35
CA GLU A 497 21.72 14.37 38.66
C GLU A 497 22.04 14.15 37.18
N PHE A 498 22.11 12.88 36.75
CA PHE A 498 22.57 12.56 35.43
C PHE A 498 21.86 11.33 34.82
N ASP A 499 21.42 11.48 33.58
CA ASP A 499 20.78 10.40 32.78
C ASP A 499 21.84 9.44 32.22
N PHE A 500 22.07 8.35 32.96
CA PHE A 500 23.03 7.29 32.57
C PHE A 500 22.54 6.51 31.35
N ASP A 501 21.26 6.42 31.11
CA ASP A 501 20.69 5.67 29.98
C ASP A 501 20.97 6.42 28.68
N LYS A 502 20.77 7.73 28.66
CA LYS A 502 21.14 8.59 27.53
C LYS A 502 22.65 8.54 27.23
N PHE A 503 23.50 8.56 28.30
CA PHE A 503 24.94 8.37 28.12
C PHE A 503 25.28 7.07 27.41
N ASN A 504 24.67 5.96 27.84
CA ASN A 504 24.89 4.64 27.23
C ASN A 504 24.35 4.57 25.80
N GLU A 505 23.22 5.23 25.51
CA GLU A 505 22.64 5.33 24.17
C GLU A 505 23.64 6.00 23.20
N ILE A 506 24.16 7.17 23.54
CA ILE A 506 25.15 7.87 22.69
C ILE A 506 26.40 7.01 22.48
N CYS A 507 26.89 6.31 23.50
CA CYS A 507 28.02 5.38 23.34
C CYS A 507 27.70 4.22 22.39
N LYS A 508 26.46 3.69 22.40
CA LYS A 508 26.01 2.68 21.43
C LYS A 508 25.98 3.24 20.02
N ASP A 509 25.46 4.45 19.85
CA ASP A 509 25.40 5.13 18.55
C ASP A 509 26.79 5.36 17.97
N ILE A 510 27.76 5.85 18.76
CA ILE A 510 29.15 6.02 18.35
C ILE A 510 29.75 4.70 17.84
N ARG A 511 29.48 3.58 18.54
CA ARG A 511 29.95 2.25 18.10
C ARG A 511 29.32 1.85 16.77
N ILE A 512 28.05 2.15 16.56
CA ILE A 512 27.36 1.86 15.29
C ILE A 512 27.96 2.69 14.16
N VAL A 513 28.10 4.01 14.35
CA VAL A 513 28.67 4.91 13.34
C VAL A 513 30.10 4.49 12.97
N ASN A 514 30.96 4.18 13.95
CA ASN A 514 32.32 3.72 13.70
C ASN A 514 32.35 2.37 12.97
N ASN A 515 31.46 1.44 13.30
CA ASN A 515 31.33 0.18 12.56
C ASN A 515 30.85 0.38 11.13
N LEU A 516 29.96 1.34 10.88
CA LEU A 516 29.49 1.66 9.55
C LEU A 516 30.60 2.23 8.66
N ARG A 517 31.44 3.11 9.24
CA ARG A 517 32.59 3.73 8.54
C ARG A 517 33.68 2.70 8.21
N ASN A 518 33.97 1.83 9.14
CA ASN A 518 35.13 0.91 9.08
C ASN A 518 34.77 -0.51 8.62
N HIS A 519 33.56 -0.69 8.08
CA HIS A 519 33.17 -2.02 7.60
C HIS A 519 34.00 -2.44 6.37
N PRO A 520 34.75 -3.56 6.43
CA PRO A 520 35.76 -3.87 5.41
C PRO A 520 35.16 -4.16 4.03
N TRP A 521 33.94 -4.62 3.97
CA TRP A 521 33.33 -5.07 2.72
C TRP A 521 32.38 -4.04 2.08
N GLN A 522 31.79 -3.15 2.87
CA GLN A 522 30.81 -2.20 2.39
C GLN A 522 30.73 -0.98 3.32
N PRO A 523 31.72 -0.13 3.36
CA PRO A 523 31.75 1.05 4.22
C PRO A 523 30.64 2.03 3.83
N ARG A 524 30.01 2.59 4.85
CA ARG A 524 29.06 3.68 4.69
C ARG A 524 29.57 4.89 5.48
N TYR A 525 30.04 5.90 4.76
CA TYR A 525 30.62 7.09 5.38
C TYR A 525 29.55 8.08 5.79
N ILE A 526 29.11 8.01 7.03
CA ILE A 526 28.11 8.91 7.62
C ILE A 526 28.67 9.67 8.81
N THR A 527 28.17 10.88 9.01
CA THR A 527 28.41 11.64 10.23
C THR A 527 27.47 11.15 11.35
N TYR A 528 27.77 11.53 12.59
CA TYR A 528 26.87 11.23 13.71
C TYR A 528 25.53 11.93 13.55
N PHE A 529 25.53 13.16 13.04
CA PHE A 529 24.32 13.95 12.79
C PHE A 529 23.45 13.30 11.72
N GLU A 530 24.03 12.88 10.58
CA GLU A 530 23.32 12.14 9.54
C GLU A 530 22.73 10.83 10.08
N TYR A 531 23.51 10.11 10.91
CA TYR A 531 23.02 8.89 11.55
C TYR A 531 21.78 9.15 12.40
N LYS A 532 21.77 10.18 13.25
CA LYS A 532 20.62 10.54 14.08
C LYS A 532 19.42 11.04 13.28
N SER A 533 19.64 11.70 12.15
CA SER A 533 18.58 12.14 11.24
C SER A 533 18.01 11.02 10.37
N MET A 534 18.63 9.85 10.39
CA MET A 534 18.30 8.73 9.52
C MET A 534 17.29 7.77 10.15
N ASP A 535 16.00 7.92 9.82
CA ASP A 535 14.92 7.07 10.35
C ASP A 535 15.00 5.59 9.92
N LYS A 536 15.73 5.27 8.85
CA LYS A 536 15.64 3.97 8.18
C LYS A 536 17.01 3.36 7.84
N LEU A 537 17.94 3.35 8.79
CA LEU A 537 19.28 2.77 8.57
C LEU A 537 19.23 1.30 8.13
N ILE A 538 18.51 0.45 8.87
CA ILE A 538 18.42 -0.98 8.55
C ILE A 538 17.85 -1.24 7.16
N PRO A 539 16.70 -0.66 6.75
CA PRO A 539 16.22 -0.77 5.38
C PRO A 539 17.23 -0.33 4.31
N LYS A 540 18.00 0.72 4.56
CA LYS A 540 19.03 1.20 3.63
C LYS A 540 20.19 0.20 3.48
N LEU A 541 20.66 -0.38 4.59
CA LEU A 541 21.67 -1.45 4.56
C LEU A 541 21.17 -2.70 3.82
N LEU A 542 19.91 -3.04 3.99
CA LEU A 542 19.28 -4.17 3.30
C LEU A 542 19.13 -3.92 1.79
N SER A 543 18.88 -2.67 1.37
CA SER A 543 18.84 -2.32 -0.06
C SER A 543 20.20 -2.53 -0.74
N GLN A 544 21.28 -2.33 -0.01
CA GLN A 544 22.67 -2.53 -0.43
C GLN A 544 23.20 -3.97 -0.23
N GLN A 545 22.35 -4.90 0.27
CA GLN A 545 22.70 -6.31 0.59
C GLN A 545 23.68 -6.49 1.77
N ASN A 546 23.75 -5.51 2.66
CA ASN A 546 24.57 -5.58 3.87
C ASN A 546 23.88 -6.35 4.99
N PHE A 547 23.45 -7.58 4.73
CA PHE A 547 22.65 -8.37 5.68
C PHE A 547 23.40 -8.66 6.98
N SER A 548 24.70 -8.95 6.93
CA SER A 548 25.50 -9.27 8.13
C SER A 548 25.65 -8.05 9.04
N LEU A 549 25.91 -6.87 8.47
CA LEU A 549 26.01 -5.62 9.22
C LEU A 549 24.65 -5.19 9.78
N ALA A 550 23.59 -5.27 8.96
CA ALA A 550 22.22 -4.97 9.38
C ALA A 550 21.79 -5.89 10.56
N PHE A 551 22.13 -7.17 10.50
CA PHE A 551 21.84 -8.11 11.59
C PHE A 551 22.60 -7.76 12.88
N ARG A 552 23.91 -7.46 12.79
CA ARG A 552 24.71 -7.07 13.97
C ARG A 552 24.16 -5.80 14.62
N ILE A 553 23.80 -4.79 13.80
CA ILE A 553 23.23 -3.53 14.31
C ILE A 553 21.85 -3.77 14.94
N ALA A 554 20.97 -4.53 14.27
CA ALA A 554 19.65 -4.84 14.80
C ALA A 554 19.72 -5.62 16.12
N SER A 555 20.59 -6.63 16.19
CA SER A 555 20.82 -7.40 17.42
C SER A 555 21.39 -6.54 18.53
N PHE A 556 22.31 -5.60 18.21
CA PHE A 556 22.89 -4.68 19.18
C PHE A 556 21.88 -3.65 19.72
N LEU A 557 20.96 -3.22 18.88
CA LEU A 557 19.87 -2.28 19.24
C LEU A 557 18.62 -2.98 19.79
N ASN A 558 18.61 -4.32 19.85
CA ASN A 558 17.43 -5.13 20.19
C ASN A 558 16.21 -4.82 19.28
N CYS A 559 16.48 -4.50 18.01
CA CYS A 559 15.43 -4.29 17.02
C CYS A 559 14.95 -5.63 16.42
N ASP A 560 13.77 -5.60 15.76
CA ASP A 560 13.25 -6.76 15.07
C ASP A 560 14.20 -7.24 13.94
N ILE A 561 14.63 -8.49 14.03
CA ILE A 561 15.53 -9.14 13.08
C ILE A 561 14.78 -9.85 11.93
N HIS A 562 13.46 -10.07 12.05
CA HIS A 562 12.67 -10.81 11.07
C HIS A 562 12.70 -10.18 9.66
N PRO A 563 12.58 -8.85 9.49
CA PRO A 563 12.67 -8.23 8.18
C PRO A 563 14.01 -8.47 7.48
N ILE A 564 15.10 -8.60 8.25
CA ILE A 564 16.45 -8.84 7.71
C ILE A 564 16.52 -10.23 7.07
N TYR A 565 16.07 -11.25 7.78
CA TYR A 565 16.04 -12.63 7.28
C TYR A 565 15.09 -12.78 6.10
N GLN A 566 13.92 -12.14 6.16
CA GLN A 566 12.98 -12.13 5.03
C GLN A 566 13.62 -11.51 3.78
N LYS A 567 14.25 -10.34 3.92
CA LYS A 567 14.94 -9.68 2.81
C LYS A 567 16.12 -10.49 2.28
N TYR A 568 16.88 -11.15 3.17
CA TYR A 568 17.95 -12.05 2.79
C TYR A 568 17.43 -13.20 1.91
N ALA A 569 16.35 -13.86 2.34
CA ALA A 569 15.73 -14.93 1.56
C ALA A 569 15.24 -14.44 0.20
N ILE A 570 14.50 -13.32 0.19
CA ILE A 570 13.98 -12.70 -1.03
C ILE A 570 15.12 -12.32 -2.00
N SER A 571 16.24 -11.78 -1.48
CA SER A 571 17.38 -11.42 -2.32
C SER A 571 18.02 -12.64 -3.00
N ASN A 572 18.17 -13.76 -2.27
CA ASN A 572 18.71 -15.00 -2.85
C ASN A 572 17.74 -15.61 -3.88
N ILE A 573 16.43 -15.61 -3.63
CA ILE A 573 15.42 -16.06 -4.59
C ILE A 573 15.49 -15.23 -5.87
N LYS A 574 15.63 -13.91 -5.74
CA LYS A 574 15.73 -12.98 -6.87
C LYS A 574 16.98 -13.19 -7.73
N ARG A 575 18.08 -13.69 -7.15
CA ARG A 575 19.33 -13.98 -7.87
C ARG A 575 19.24 -15.20 -8.78
N LEU A 576 18.29 -16.10 -8.56
CA LEU A 576 18.10 -17.24 -9.44
C LEU A 576 17.74 -16.78 -10.85
N PRO A 577 18.39 -17.34 -11.90
CA PRO A 577 18.07 -17.01 -13.28
C PRO A 577 16.65 -17.43 -13.64
N PHE A 578 16.06 -16.77 -14.64
CA PHE A 578 14.82 -17.24 -15.23
C PHE A 578 15.04 -18.60 -15.91
N GLY A 579 14.11 -19.56 -15.67
CA GLY A 579 14.21 -20.90 -16.26
C GLY A 579 15.23 -21.81 -15.58
N CYS A 580 15.64 -21.53 -14.32
CA CYS A 580 16.48 -22.46 -13.54
C CYS A 580 15.79 -23.82 -13.37
N SER A 581 16.59 -24.87 -13.18
CA SER A 581 16.10 -26.23 -12.95
C SER A 581 15.34 -26.34 -11.63
N LYS A 582 14.39 -27.28 -11.55
CA LYS A 582 13.70 -27.58 -10.30
C LYS A 582 14.66 -27.99 -9.17
N GLU A 583 15.76 -28.64 -9.52
CA GLU A 583 16.79 -29.06 -8.54
C GLU A 583 17.52 -27.86 -7.94
N GLU A 584 17.82 -26.82 -8.73
CA GLU A 584 18.42 -25.59 -8.23
C GLU A 584 17.47 -24.82 -7.31
N GLU A 585 16.19 -24.79 -7.64
CA GLU A 585 15.16 -24.22 -6.76
C GLU A 585 15.04 -24.97 -5.44
N ASP A 586 15.06 -26.30 -5.49
CA ASP A 586 15.02 -27.15 -4.30
C ASP A 586 16.25 -27.01 -3.42
N ASN A 587 17.43 -26.93 -4.01
CA ASN A 587 18.67 -26.74 -3.27
C ASN A 587 18.69 -25.38 -2.56
N LEU A 588 18.29 -24.31 -3.26
CA LEU A 588 18.17 -22.99 -2.64
C LEU A 588 17.14 -22.99 -1.51
N TYR A 589 15.97 -23.62 -1.72
CA TYR A 589 14.95 -23.74 -0.70
C TYR A 589 15.50 -24.42 0.57
N LYS A 590 16.20 -25.54 0.43
CA LYS A 590 16.81 -26.27 1.58
C LYS A 590 17.78 -25.39 2.35
N ILE A 591 18.66 -24.68 1.66
CA ILE A 591 19.63 -23.75 2.27
C ILE A 591 18.92 -22.63 3.04
N LEU A 592 17.93 -22.00 2.41
CA LEU A 592 17.18 -20.90 3.03
C LEU A 592 16.36 -21.42 4.21
N PHE A 593 15.65 -22.52 4.04
CA PHE A 593 14.83 -23.09 5.10
C PHE A 593 15.64 -23.48 6.33
N TYR A 594 16.81 -24.09 6.13
CA TYR A 594 17.72 -24.42 7.24
C TYR A 594 18.11 -23.19 8.06
N LYS A 595 18.40 -22.06 7.39
CA LYS A 595 18.73 -20.78 8.06
C LYS A 595 17.55 -20.14 8.76
N LEU A 596 16.34 -20.28 8.21
CA LEU A 596 15.14 -19.62 8.72
C LEU A 596 14.43 -20.43 9.82
N LYS A 597 14.57 -21.76 9.82
CA LYS A 597 13.87 -22.66 10.76
C LYS A 597 14.18 -22.35 12.23
N GLY A 598 15.38 -21.86 12.53
CA GLY A 598 15.79 -21.50 13.89
C GLY A 598 15.21 -20.19 14.43
N ILE A 599 14.48 -19.42 13.60
CA ILE A 599 14.00 -18.09 13.98
C ILE A 599 12.55 -18.20 14.43
N PRO A 600 12.23 -17.88 15.70
CA PRO A 600 10.86 -17.93 16.19
C PRO A 600 10.00 -16.89 15.47
N ASN A 601 8.74 -17.25 15.19
CA ASN A 601 7.70 -16.34 14.64
C ASN A 601 8.01 -15.64 13.32
N ILE A 602 8.92 -16.18 12.49
CA ILE A 602 9.15 -15.65 11.15
C ILE A 602 7.93 -15.91 10.27
N SER A 603 7.48 -14.88 9.53
CA SER A 603 6.41 -15.03 8.55
C SER A 603 6.98 -15.45 7.19
N TYR A 604 6.64 -16.65 6.76
CA TYR A 604 7.03 -17.19 5.45
C TYR A 604 6.20 -16.64 4.30
N ILE A 605 5.03 -16.07 4.59
CA ILE A 605 4.12 -15.56 3.55
C ILE A 605 4.74 -14.42 2.73
N THR A 606 5.52 -13.53 3.36
CA THR A 606 6.20 -12.45 2.66
C THR A 606 7.26 -12.95 1.68
N ILE A 607 7.95 -14.03 2.04
CA ILE A 607 8.94 -14.71 1.20
C ILE A 607 8.22 -15.40 0.04
N ALA A 608 7.15 -16.16 0.33
CA ALA A 608 6.35 -16.86 -0.67
C ALA A 608 5.75 -15.90 -1.71
N LYS A 609 5.10 -14.80 -1.28
CA LYS A 609 4.57 -13.76 -2.18
C LYS A 609 5.62 -13.19 -3.12
N LYS A 610 6.84 -12.99 -2.64
CA LYS A 610 7.93 -12.49 -3.49
C LYS A 610 8.49 -13.57 -4.41
N ALA A 611 8.55 -14.83 -3.96
CA ALA A 611 8.95 -15.95 -4.81
C ALA A 611 7.99 -16.09 -6.00
N PHE A 612 6.68 -16.05 -5.77
CA PHE A 612 5.67 -16.05 -6.83
C PHE A 612 5.84 -14.88 -7.81
N LYS A 613 6.11 -13.67 -7.30
CA LYS A 613 6.36 -12.51 -8.15
C LYS A 613 7.58 -12.65 -9.07
N TYR A 614 8.52 -13.52 -8.73
CA TYR A 614 9.72 -13.82 -9.53
C TYR A 614 9.57 -15.14 -10.31
N ASP A 615 8.35 -15.63 -10.50
CA ASP A 615 8.00 -16.89 -11.20
C ASP A 615 8.69 -18.14 -10.61
N LYS A 616 9.05 -18.10 -9.32
CA LYS A 616 9.62 -19.21 -8.57
C LYS A 616 8.54 -19.92 -7.76
N ASN A 617 7.60 -20.54 -8.48
CA ASN A 617 6.38 -21.10 -7.88
C ASN A 617 6.66 -22.27 -6.93
N GLU A 618 7.62 -23.13 -7.24
CA GLU A 618 7.98 -24.28 -6.37
C GLU A 618 8.49 -23.82 -5.00
N ILE A 619 9.42 -22.85 -4.98
CA ILE A 619 9.93 -22.27 -3.73
C ILE A 619 8.81 -21.57 -2.95
N GLY A 620 7.97 -20.80 -3.67
CA GLY A 620 6.84 -20.09 -3.06
C GLY A 620 5.88 -21.03 -2.36
N MET A 621 5.51 -22.15 -3.02
CA MET A 621 4.61 -23.15 -2.47
C MET A 621 5.19 -23.84 -1.23
N LYS A 622 6.48 -24.21 -1.27
CA LYS A 622 7.14 -24.83 -0.12
C LYS A 622 7.24 -23.92 1.10
N PHE A 623 7.54 -22.63 0.90
CA PHE A 623 7.53 -21.67 2.01
C PHE A 623 6.12 -21.43 2.55
N LEU A 624 5.11 -21.41 1.68
CA LEU A 624 3.74 -21.23 2.09
C LEU A 624 3.23 -22.39 2.97
N GLU A 625 3.69 -23.62 2.73
CA GLU A 625 3.37 -24.77 3.57
C GLU A 625 3.82 -24.60 5.04
N HIS A 626 4.94 -23.91 5.26
CA HIS A 626 5.50 -23.66 6.60
C HIS A 626 4.93 -22.43 7.32
N GLU A 627 4.07 -21.64 6.66
CA GLU A 627 3.42 -20.51 7.34
C GLU A 627 2.49 -21.03 8.43
N LYS A 628 2.52 -20.40 9.60
CA LYS A 628 1.71 -20.82 10.76
C LYS A 628 0.26 -20.38 10.65
N SER A 629 0.02 -19.21 10.09
CA SER A 629 -1.31 -18.64 9.99
C SER A 629 -2.09 -19.20 8.80
N ILE A 630 -3.12 -19.98 9.09
CA ILE A 630 -3.99 -20.60 8.08
C ILE A 630 -4.72 -19.51 7.27
N LEU A 631 -5.21 -18.47 7.92
CA LEU A 631 -5.96 -17.39 7.28
C LEU A 631 -5.13 -16.61 6.24
N THR A 632 -3.83 -16.50 6.45
CA THR A 632 -2.92 -15.82 5.51
C THR A 632 -2.48 -16.72 4.35
N LYS A 633 -2.52 -18.06 4.52
CA LYS A 633 -2.22 -19.03 3.45
C LYS A 633 -3.31 -19.10 2.40
N ILE A 634 -4.56 -19.11 2.82
CA ILE A 634 -5.73 -19.34 1.95
C ILE A 634 -5.75 -18.37 0.76
N PRO A 635 -5.62 -17.02 0.92
CA PRO A 635 -5.61 -16.11 -0.22
C PRO A 635 -4.52 -16.41 -1.25
N GLN A 636 -3.34 -16.87 -0.80
CA GLN A 636 -2.23 -17.19 -1.69
C GLN A 636 -2.49 -18.47 -2.49
N TYR A 637 -3.08 -19.51 -1.87
CA TYR A 637 -3.49 -20.70 -2.60
C TYR A 637 -4.58 -20.39 -3.62
N ILE A 638 -5.49 -19.44 -3.32
CA ILE A 638 -6.51 -18.96 -4.27
C ILE A 638 -5.86 -18.26 -5.47
N GLU A 639 -4.95 -17.32 -5.23
CA GLU A 639 -4.24 -16.56 -6.29
C GLU A 639 -3.48 -17.49 -7.26
N HIS A 640 -2.99 -18.64 -6.76
CA HIS A 640 -2.25 -19.62 -7.56
C HIS A 640 -3.08 -20.85 -7.95
N CYS A 641 -4.41 -20.76 -7.88
CA CYS A 641 -5.35 -21.81 -8.29
C CYS A 641 -5.10 -23.19 -7.64
N GLN A 642 -4.54 -23.21 -6.43
CA GLN A 642 -4.33 -24.43 -5.64
C GLN A 642 -5.56 -24.75 -4.79
N TRP A 643 -6.67 -25.03 -5.46
CA TRP A 643 -7.99 -25.16 -4.83
C TRP A 643 -8.08 -26.28 -3.82
N ASP A 644 -7.46 -27.44 -4.08
CA ASP A 644 -7.47 -28.58 -3.17
C ASP A 644 -6.90 -28.20 -1.79
N LYS A 645 -5.74 -27.49 -1.77
CA LYS A 645 -5.10 -27.03 -0.52
C LYS A 645 -5.92 -25.91 0.14
N ALA A 646 -6.46 -24.99 -0.65
CA ALA A 646 -7.27 -23.88 -0.14
C ALA A 646 -8.55 -24.37 0.54
N LEU A 647 -9.25 -25.36 -0.07
CA LEU A 647 -10.47 -25.94 0.47
C LEU A 647 -10.24 -26.75 1.75
N VAL A 648 -9.18 -27.57 1.80
CA VAL A 648 -8.82 -28.34 3.00
C VAL A 648 -8.53 -27.41 4.16
N LEU A 649 -7.68 -26.40 3.95
CA LEU A 649 -7.33 -25.43 5.00
C LEU A 649 -8.55 -24.60 5.43
N ALA A 650 -9.38 -24.16 4.48
CA ALA A 650 -10.60 -23.42 4.81
C ALA A 650 -11.56 -24.27 5.65
N HIS A 651 -11.67 -25.57 5.37
CA HIS A 651 -12.46 -26.49 6.18
C HIS A 651 -11.90 -26.67 7.59
N GLU A 652 -10.56 -26.76 7.72
CA GLU A 652 -9.87 -26.86 9.02
C GLU A 652 -10.10 -25.64 9.92
N THR A 653 -10.34 -24.46 9.36
CA THR A 653 -10.66 -23.26 10.17
C THR A 653 -12.02 -23.35 10.87
N CYS A 654 -12.90 -24.31 10.49
CA CYS A 654 -14.28 -24.41 10.94
C CYS A 654 -15.11 -23.12 10.73
N ASN A 655 -14.64 -22.19 9.90
CA ASN A 655 -15.32 -20.93 9.61
C ASN A 655 -16.00 -20.97 8.25
N LYS A 656 -17.33 -21.01 8.28
CA LYS A 656 -18.15 -21.07 7.07
C LYS A 656 -17.91 -19.89 6.11
N ASN A 657 -17.64 -18.69 6.64
CA ASN A 657 -17.39 -17.51 5.82
C ASN A 657 -16.08 -17.61 5.02
N VAL A 658 -15.04 -18.18 5.62
CA VAL A 658 -13.75 -18.41 4.94
C VAL A 658 -13.94 -19.41 3.80
N LEU A 659 -14.66 -20.50 4.05
CA LEU A 659 -14.96 -21.50 3.03
C LEU A 659 -15.83 -20.89 1.90
N ASN A 660 -16.81 -20.09 2.22
CA ASN A 660 -17.66 -19.42 1.25
C ASN A 660 -16.85 -18.43 0.37
N THR A 661 -15.86 -17.73 0.94
CA THR A 661 -14.98 -16.85 0.13
C THR A 661 -14.11 -17.63 -0.84
N VAL A 662 -13.62 -18.83 -0.46
CA VAL A 662 -12.87 -19.71 -1.36
C VAL A 662 -13.78 -20.19 -2.50
N LEU A 663 -14.99 -20.63 -2.18
CA LEU A 663 -15.98 -21.10 -3.16
C LEU A 663 -16.39 -19.96 -4.12
N ASP A 664 -16.62 -18.74 -3.62
CA ASP A 664 -16.97 -17.57 -4.46
C ASP A 664 -15.85 -17.26 -5.48
N LYS A 665 -14.60 -17.24 -5.03
CA LYS A 665 -13.47 -17.03 -5.93
C LYS A 665 -13.30 -18.14 -6.94
N MET A 666 -13.52 -19.40 -6.50
CA MET A 666 -13.43 -20.55 -7.37
C MET A 666 -14.49 -20.52 -8.48
N ILE A 667 -15.74 -20.14 -8.15
CA ILE A 667 -16.82 -19.98 -9.12
C ILE A 667 -16.51 -18.94 -10.20
N LYS A 668 -15.84 -17.85 -9.82
CA LYS A 668 -15.48 -16.76 -10.73
C LYS A 668 -14.33 -17.10 -11.68
N ILE A 669 -13.43 -17.97 -11.29
CA ILE A 669 -12.21 -18.28 -12.03
C ILE A 669 -12.34 -19.60 -12.84
N GLU A 670 -12.88 -20.65 -12.22
CA GLU A 670 -12.91 -22.00 -12.77
C GLU A 670 -14.11 -22.26 -13.70
N SER A 671 -13.97 -23.27 -14.55
CA SER A 671 -15.09 -23.80 -15.33
C SER A 671 -15.97 -24.71 -14.47
N GLU A 672 -17.24 -24.90 -14.90
CA GLU A 672 -18.20 -25.75 -14.21
C GLU A 672 -17.70 -27.20 -14.03
N GLU A 673 -16.98 -27.71 -15.01
CA GLU A 673 -16.41 -29.06 -15.00
C GLU A 673 -15.25 -29.19 -14.02
N SER A 674 -14.34 -28.21 -14.02
CA SER A 674 -13.22 -28.12 -13.08
C SER A 674 -13.74 -28.00 -11.63
N PHE A 675 -14.68 -27.08 -11.39
CA PHE A 675 -15.32 -26.90 -10.10
C PHE A 675 -15.92 -28.19 -9.54
N THR A 676 -16.75 -28.88 -10.34
CA THR A 676 -17.39 -30.13 -9.90
C THR A 676 -16.40 -31.26 -9.67
N SER A 677 -15.35 -31.33 -10.50
CA SER A 677 -14.27 -32.31 -10.36
C SER A 677 -13.51 -32.10 -9.03
N ILE A 678 -13.15 -30.85 -8.71
CA ILE A 678 -12.43 -30.52 -7.48
C ILE A 678 -13.31 -30.79 -6.25
N ILE A 679 -14.57 -30.34 -6.23
CA ILE A 679 -15.47 -30.55 -5.09
C ILE A 679 -15.76 -32.05 -4.88
N SER A 680 -15.80 -32.85 -5.94
CA SER A 680 -16.02 -34.30 -5.83
C SER A 680 -14.90 -35.05 -5.10
N ARG A 681 -13.67 -34.49 -5.10
CA ARG A 681 -12.51 -35.04 -4.35
C ARG A 681 -12.61 -34.78 -2.84
N HIS A 682 -13.45 -33.81 -2.41
CA HIS A 682 -13.58 -33.43 -1.01
C HIS A 682 -14.99 -33.69 -0.44
N PRO A 683 -15.32 -34.94 -0.09
CA PRO A 683 -16.69 -35.34 0.36
C PRO A 683 -17.17 -34.53 1.57
N LYS A 684 -16.29 -34.15 2.49
CA LYS A 684 -16.59 -33.37 3.69
C LYS A 684 -17.06 -31.93 3.40
N ILE A 685 -16.67 -31.38 2.26
CA ILE A 685 -16.97 -30.01 1.86
C ILE A 685 -18.15 -29.94 0.92
N GLN A 686 -18.55 -31.08 0.31
CA GLN A 686 -19.62 -31.13 -0.69
C GLN A 686 -20.93 -30.51 -0.21
N GLN A 687 -21.35 -30.82 1.03
CA GLN A 687 -22.62 -30.29 1.56
C GLN A 687 -22.58 -28.76 1.71
N THR A 688 -21.48 -28.23 2.25
CA THR A 688 -21.29 -26.77 2.39
C THR A 688 -21.21 -26.08 1.04
N ALA A 689 -20.57 -26.68 0.04
CA ALA A 689 -20.52 -26.15 -1.31
C ALA A 689 -21.91 -26.11 -1.98
N ILE A 690 -22.72 -27.13 -1.76
CA ILE A 690 -24.14 -27.20 -2.22
C ILE A 690 -24.95 -26.08 -1.57
N ASP A 691 -24.83 -25.91 -0.25
CA ASP A 691 -25.55 -24.86 0.50
C ASP A 691 -25.13 -23.46 0.03
N PHE A 692 -23.83 -23.27 -0.24
CA PHE A 692 -23.31 -22.05 -0.81
C PHE A 692 -23.87 -21.76 -2.20
N LEU A 693 -23.86 -22.77 -3.09
CA LEU A 693 -24.43 -22.65 -4.44
C LEU A 693 -25.93 -22.32 -4.42
N LYS A 694 -26.68 -22.89 -3.46
CA LYS A 694 -28.10 -22.55 -3.23
C LYS A 694 -28.25 -21.05 -2.89
N SER A 695 -27.46 -20.54 -1.97
CA SER A 695 -27.48 -19.12 -1.57
C SER A 695 -27.03 -18.19 -2.70
N TYR A 696 -25.99 -18.58 -3.43
CA TYR A 696 -25.45 -17.83 -4.56
C TYR A 696 -26.46 -17.66 -5.69
N ASN A 697 -27.17 -18.76 -6.05
CA ASN A 697 -28.24 -18.72 -7.05
C ASN A 697 -29.43 -17.87 -6.62
N LYS A 698 -29.77 -17.88 -5.32
CA LYS A 698 -30.86 -17.09 -4.78
C LYS A 698 -30.60 -15.59 -4.85
N ASN A 699 -29.35 -15.19 -4.63
CA ASN A 699 -28.94 -13.78 -4.65
C ASN A 699 -28.76 -13.22 -6.09
N ASN A 700 -28.38 -14.07 -7.04
CA ASN A 700 -28.18 -13.66 -8.45
C ASN A 700 -29.45 -13.74 -9.32
N ASN A 701 -30.56 -14.24 -8.80
CA ASN A 701 -31.87 -14.20 -9.45
C ASN A 701 -32.66 -12.92 -9.15
N VAL A 702 -32.02 -11.84 -8.73
CA VAL A 702 -32.66 -10.51 -8.64
C VAL A 702 -32.94 -10.03 -10.06
N GLU A 703 -34.24 -9.93 -10.36
CA GLU A 703 -34.80 -9.52 -11.65
C GLU A 703 -34.20 -8.20 -12.13
N GLY A 704 -33.59 -8.16 -13.30
CA GLY A 704 -33.26 -6.94 -14.00
C GLY A 704 -31.95 -6.89 -14.78
N ILE A 705 -31.06 -7.90 -14.69
CA ILE A 705 -29.80 -7.89 -15.45
C ILE A 705 -29.90 -8.82 -16.63
N THR A 706 -29.73 -8.30 -17.85
CA THR A 706 -29.78 -9.09 -19.07
C THR A 706 -28.57 -10.03 -19.19
N PRO A 707 -28.72 -11.21 -19.86
CA PRO A 707 -27.59 -12.15 -20.06
C PRO A 707 -26.38 -11.52 -20.74
N GLN A 708 -26.57 -10.50 -21.56
CA GLN A 708 -25.53 -9.78 -22.29
C GLN A 708 -24.66 -8.90 -21.37
N GLU A 709 -25.24 -8.26 -20.35
CA GLU A 709 -24.49 -7.45 -19.38
C GLU A 709 -23.61 -8.30 -18.44
N LEU A 710 -23.92 -9.59 -18.29
CA LEU A 710 -23.12 -10.53 -17.50
C LEU A 710 -21.93 -11.10 -18.30
N GLU A 711 -22.09 -11.26 -19.62
CA GLU A 711 -20.98 -11.66 -20.51
C GLU A 711 -19.95 -10.54 -20.68
N GLU A 712 -20.37 -9.28 -20.71
CA GLU A 712 -19.45 -8.13 -20.76
C GLU A 712 -18.59 -7.98 -19.49
N LYS A 713 -19.07 -8.46 -18.34
CA LYS A 713 -18.31 -8.50 -17.08
C LYS A 713 -17.39 -9.71 -16.92
N GLY A 714 -17.37 -10.62 -17.91
CA GLY A 714 -16.49 -11.81 -17.88
C GLY A 714 -16.82 -12.83 -16.78
N GLU A 715 -18.00 -12.75 -16.17
CA GLU A 715 -18.42 -13.67 -15.11
C GLU A 715 -19.02 -14.96 -15.71
N LYS A 716 -18.32 -16.07 -15.52
CA LYS A 716 -18.76 -17.39 -15.97
C LYS A 716 -19.96 -17.84 -15.12
N LYS A 717 -21.09 -18.10 -15.77
CA LYS A 717 -22.32 -18.56 -15.10
C LYS A 717 -22.23 -20.06 -14.82
N ILE A 718 -22.09 -20.43 -13.55
CA ILE A 718 -22.17 -21.84 -13.15
C ILE A 718 -23.65 -22.20 -12.91
N HIS A 719 -24.15 -23.16 -13.70
CA HIS A 719 -25.51 -23.65 -13.56
C HIS A 719 -25.61 -24.65 -12.41
N PHE A 720 -26.29 -24.28 -11.36
CA PHE A 720 -26.51 -25.10 -10.14
C PHE A 720 -27.02 -26.50 -10.47
N GLU A 721 -27.94 -26.61 -11.43
CA GLU A 721 -28.52 -27.88 -11.86
C GLU A 721 -27.46 -28.85 -12.41
N ASN A 722 -26.52 -28.34 -13.22
CA ASN A 722 -25.49 -29.17 -13.81
C ASN A 722 -24.47 -29.61 -12.77
N CYS A 723 -24.14 -28.73 -11.84
CA CYS A 723 -23.26 -29.06 -10.72
C CYS A 723 -23.84 -30.17 -9.86
N LEU A 724 -25.13 -30.09 -9.49
CA LEU A 724 -25.81 -31.14 -8.71
C LEU A 724 -25.90 -32.47 -9.44
N LYS A 725 -26.10 -32.46 -10.75
CA LYS A 725 -26.12 -33.71 -11.56
C LYS A 725 -24.76 -34.42 -11.52
N LYS A 726 -23.66 -33.68 -11.58
CA LYS A 726 -22.28 -34.22 -11.61
C LYS A 726 -21.78 -34.61 -10.20
N LEU A 727 -22.25 -33.93 -9.16
CA LEU A 727 -21.96 -34.28 -7.77
C LEU A 727 -22.71 -35.54 -7.38
N LYS A 728 -22.09 -36.46 -6.65
CA LYS A 728 -22.70 -37.75 -6.24
C LYS A 728 -23.88 -37.60 -5.29
N ASN A 729 -24.23 -36.40 -4.82
CA ASN A 729 -25.32 -36.16 -3.89
C ASN A 729 -26.68 -36.12 -4.61
N LYS A 730 -27.22 -37.30 -4.92
CA LYS A 730 -28.52 -37.46 -5.61
C LYS A 730 -29.72 -37.02 -4.78
N GLU A 731 -29.58 -37.01 -3.47
CA GLU A 731 -30.66 -36.56 -2.55
C GLU A 731 -30.88 -35.04 -2.68
N GLU A 732 -29.85 -34.25 -2.60
CA GLU A 732 -29.96 -32.79 -2.77
C GLU A 732 -30.44 -32.39 -4.16
N PHE A 733 -30.05 -33.16 -5.18
CA PHE A 733 -30.55 -32.94 -6.53
C PHE A 733 -32.05 -33.24 -6.63
N PHE A 734 -32.50 -34.28 -5.93
CA PHE A 734 -33.91 -34.59 -5.84
C PHE A 734 -34.73 -33.47 -5.18
N TYR A 735 -34.26 -32.95 -4.02
CA TYR A 735 -34.96 -31.85 -3.34
C TYR A 735 -34.93 -30.57 -4.17
N PHE A 736 -33.83 -30.26 -4.85
CA PHE A 736 -33.76 -29.16 -5.79
C PHE A 736 -34.77 -29.25 -6.93
N LEU A 737 -34.96 -30.46 -7.51
CA LEU A 737 -35.97 -30.68 -8.54
C LEU A 737 -37.40 -30.43 -7.99
N LEU A 738 -37.69 -30.85 -6.75
CA LEU A 738 -38.96 -30.56 -6.11
C LEU A 738 -39.13 -29.02 -5.87
N GLU A 739 -38.13 -28.35 -5.35
CA GLU A 739 -38.17 -26.89 -5.13
C GLU A 739 -38.40 -26.13 -6.44
N ARG A 740 -37.70 -26.53 -7.49
CA ARG A 740 -37.86 -25.95 -8.84
C ARG A 740 -39.25 -26.21 -9.39
N PHE A 741 -39.79 -27.40 -9.19
CA PHE A 741 -41.16 -27.75 -9.58
C PHE A 741 -42.20 -26.75 -9.02
N PHE A 742 -42.06 -26.39 -7.74
CA PHE A 742 -42.97 -25.43 -7.12
C PHE A 742 -42.76 -23.97 -7.52
N LYS A 743 -41.50 -23.58 -7.86
CA LYS A 743 -41.19 -22.23 -8.24
C LYS A 743 -41.41 -21.89 -9.73
N THR A 744 -41.44 -22.91 -10.59
CA THR A 744 -41.49 -22.70 -12.04
C THR A 744 -42.95 -22.59 -12.52
N ASP A 745 -43.24 -21.62 -13.37
CA ASP A 745 -44.61 -21.43 -13.93
C ASP A 745 -44.85 -22.28 -15.20
N SER A 746 -43.80 -22.76 -15.85
CA SER A 746 -43.90 -23.52 -17.09
C SER A 746 -44.27 -24.97 -16.85
N MET A 747 -45.38 -25.42 -17.42
CA MET A 747 -45.84 -26.81 -17.36
C MET A 747 -44.85 -27.81 -17.94
N LYS A 748 -44.13 -27.42 -19.02
CA LYS A 748 -43.12 -28.29 -19.65
C LYS A 748 -41.92 -28.53 -18.73
N GLU A 749 -41.49 -27.50 -18.02
CA GLU A 749 -40.37 -27.61 -17.08
C GLU A 749 -40.81 -28.42 -15.83
N ARG A 750 -41.99 -28.22 -15.32
CA ARG A 750 -42.54 -29.03 -14.22
C ARG A 750 -42.62 -30.52 -14.56
N GLN A 751 -43.10 -30.87 -15.75
CA GLN A 751 -43.09 -32.24 -16.24
C GLN A 751 -41.70 -32.84 -16.30
N LYS A 752 -40.71 -32.02 -16.77
CA LYS A 752 -39.28 -32.42 -16.81
C LYS A 752 -38.77 -32.70 -15.40
N CYS A 753 -39.02 -31.80 -14.43
CA CYS A 753 -38.58 -31.97 -13.04
C CYS A 753 -39.15 -33.25 -12.43
N VAL A 754 -40.43 -33.50 -12.60
CA VAL A 754 -41.10 -34.73 -12.04
C VAL A 754 -40.56 -36.01 -12.70
N ARG A 755 -40.33 -36.02 -14.03
CA ARG A 755 -39.76 -37.18 -14.72
C ARG A 755 -38.38 -37.51 -14.19
N THR A 756 -37.49 -36.50 -14.13
CA THR A 756 -36.15 -36.70 -13.60
C THR A 756 -36.14 -37.11 -12.14
N ALA A 757 -37.02 -36.54 -11.30
CA ALA A 757 -37.18 -36.96 -9.91
C ALA A 757 -37.67 -38.40 -9.78
N LYS A 758 -38.60 -38.84 -10.66
CA LYS A 758 -39.09 -40.24 -10.73
C LYS A 758 -37.99 -41.22 -11.14
N GLU A 759 -37.10 -40.84 -12.07
CA GLU A 759 -35.92 -41.64 -12.44
C GLU A 759 -35.03 -41.89 -11.23
N ILE A 760 -34.76 -40.84 -10.42
CA ILE A 760 -33.95 -40.95 -9.20
C ILE A 760 -34.58 -41.92 -8.20
N VAL A 761 -35.89 -41.80 -7.96
CA VAL A 761 -36.63 -42.64 -6.99
C VAL A 761 -36.78 -44.07 -7.49
N ASN A 762 -37.14 -44.28 -8.77
CA ASN A 762 -37.37 -45.62 -9.33
C ASN A 762 -36.08 -46.45 -9.41
N ASN A 763 -34.96 -45.79 -9.72
CA ASN A 763 -33.65 -46.45 -9.84
C ASN A 763 -32.91 -46.56 -8.48
N LYS A 764 -33.54 -46.13 -7.38
CA LYS A 764 -33.00 -46.14 -6.02
C LYS A 764 -31.58 -45.52 -5.93
N LEU A 765 -31.39 -44.37 -6.56
CA LEU A 765 -30.08 -43.73 -6.69
C LEU A 765 -29.61 -42.99 -5.41
N ILE A 766 -30.41 -42.98 -4.34
CA ILE A 766 -30.08 -42.31 -3.07
C ILE A 766 -29.69 -43.39 -2.06
N GLU A 767 -28.47 -43.38 -1.57
CA GLU A 767 -27.92 -44.44 -0.68
C GLU A 767 -28.27 -44.30 0.80
N LYS A 768 -29.05 -43.29 1.20
CA LYS A 768 -29.39 -43.07 2.61
C LYS A 768 -30.55 -43.98 3.07
N SER A 769 -30.40 -44.65 4.19
CA SER A 769 -31.38 -45.52 4.82
C SER A 769 -32.65 -44.78 5.30
N THR A 770 -32.53 -43.46 5.51
CA THR A 770 -33.64 -42.62 5.96
C THR A 770 -34.57 -42.13 4.83
N PHE A 771 -34.20 -42.39 3.57
CA PHE A 771 -34.97 -41.94 2.42
C PHE A 771 -36.14 -42.91 2.13
N ASP A 772 -37.37 -42.45 2.34
CA ASP A 772 -38.56 -43.27 2.10
C ASP A 772 -38.96 -43.25 0.61
N TYR A 773 -38.41 -44.21 -0.13
CA TYR A 773 -38.70 -44.39 -1.55
C TYR A 773 -40.20 -44.63 -1.86
N LYS A 774 -40.93 -45.31 -0.96
CA LYS A 774 -42.36 -45.59 -1.15
C LYS A 774 -43.18 -44.33 -1.03
N PHE A 775 -42.84 -43.50 -0.01
CA PHE A 775 -43.51 -42.22 0.20
C PHE A 775 -43.28 -41.29 -1.01
N TYR A 776 -42.03 -41.08 -1.40
CA TYR A 776 -41.71 -40.14 -2.50
C TYR A 776 -42.21 -40.64 -3.86
N LYS A 777 -42.26 -41.94 -4.09
CA LYS A 777 -42.86 -42.52 -5.30
C LYS A 777 -44.35 -42.18 -5.39
N ASN A 778 -45.09 -42.38 -4.30
CA ASN A 778 -46.49 -42.01 -4.24
C ASN A 778 -46.68 -40.50 -4.41
N TYR A 779 -45.89 -39.71 -3.70
CA TYR A 779 -45.92 -38.24 -3.80
C TYR A 779 -45.69 -37.71 -5.23
N LEU A 780 -44.66 -38.22 -5.94
CA LEU A 780 -44.39 -37.85 -7.33
C LEU A 780 -45.52 -38.32 -8.28
N ASN A 781 -46.18 -39.44 -8.01
CA ASN A 781 -47.32 -39.87 -8.78
C ASN A 781 -48.52 -38.93 -8.56
N ASP A 782 -48.75 -38.49 -7.32
CA ASP A 782 -49.78 -37.52 -7.01
C ASP A 782 -49.54 -36.17 -7.65
N LEU A 783 -48.29 -35.70 -7.68
CA LEU A 783 -47.89 -34.49 -8.42
C LEU A 783 -48.13 -34.62 -9.94
N GLU A 784 -47.77 -35.77 -10.53
CA GLU A 784 -48.03 -35.99 -11.95
C GLU A 784 -49.52 -36.06 -12.26
N ASN A 785 -50.30 -36.76 -11.41
CA ASN A 785 -51.73 -36.83 -11.52
C ASN A 785 -52.42 -35.47 -11.36
N SER A 786 -51.88 -34.63 -10.43
CA SER A 786 -52.38 -33.25 -10.25
C SER A 786 -52.12 -32.39 -11.49
N MET A 787 -50.96 -32.55 -12.13
CA MET A 787 -50.69 -31.84 -13.38
C MET A 787 -51.57 -32.30 -14.54
N LYS A 788 -51.82 -33.62 -14.66
CA LYS A 788 -52.74 -34.18 -15.65
C LYS A 788 -54.16 -33.65 -15.40
N PHE A 789 -54.59 -33.67 -14.17
CA PHE A 789 -55.92 -33.16 -13.78
C PHE A 789 -56.09 -31.69 -14.10
N LYS A 790 -55.06 -30.87 -13.81
CA LYS A 790 -55.04 -29.45 -14.18
C LYS A 790 -55.08 -29.25 -15.70
N PHE A 791 -54.31 -30.03 -16.47
CA PHE A 791 -54.33 -30.00 -17.91
C PHE A 791 -55.71 -30.36 -18.49
N ASP A 792 -56.37 -31.39 -17.97
CA ASP A 792 -57.70 -31.80 -18.33
C ASP A 792 -58.77 -30.72 -18.01
N CYS A 793 -58.59 -30.02 -16.88
CA CYS A 793 -59.44 -28.89 -16.52
C CYS A 793 -59.23 -27.65 -17.41
N MET A 794 -57.98 -27.32 -17.79
CA MET A 794 -57.64 -26.22 -18.70
C MET A 794 -58.14 -26.50 -20.12
N GLY A 795 -58.11 -27.74 -20.61
CA GLY A 795 -58.61 -28.09 -21.94
C GLY A 795 -60.13 -27.93 -22.10
N LYS A 796 -60.90 -27.88 -21.00
CA LYS A 796 -62.37 -27.74 -21.01
C LYS A 796 -62.89 -26.34 -20.68
N SER A 797 -62.04 -25.42 -20.14
CA SER A 797 -62.42 -24.03 -19.86
C SER A 797 -61.22 -23.13 -19.90
N VAL A 798 -60.99 -22.46 -21.00
CA VAL A 798 -59.71 -21.83 -21.43
C VAL A 798 -59.25 -20.62 -20.59
N ASN A 799 -60.01 -20.06 -19.64
CA ASN A 799 -59.68 -18.68 -19.19
C ASN A 799 -59.39 -18.47 -17.71
N ILE A 800 -59.16 -19.48 -16.90
CA ILE A 800 -59.38 -19.21 -15.45
C ILE A 800 -58.30 -19.71 -14.47
N ILE A 801 -57.19 -20.24 -14.89
CA ILE A 801 -56.10 -20.54 -13.94
C ILE A 801 -54.96 -19.53 -14.10
N ARG A 802 -54.99 -18.51 -13.25
CA ARG A 802 -53.92 -17.52 -13.13
C ARG A 802 -52.66 -18.16 -12.55
N LYS A 803 -51.53 -17.58 -12.87
CA LYS A 803 -50.15 -18.08 -12.67
C LYS A 803 -49.73 -18.45 -11.25
N THR A 804 -50.45 -18.02 -10.21
CA THR A 804 -49.95 -18.00 -8.84
C THR A 804 -50.23 -19.23 -7.98
N ASP A 805 -51.22 -20.07 -8.32
CA ASP A 805 -51.75 -21.03 -7.34
C ASP A 805 -51.33 -22.50 -7.62
N LEU A 806 -50.24 -22.70 -8.31
CA LEU A 806 -49.73 -24.02 -8.63
C LEU A 806 -48.98 -24.72 -7.49
N ASN A 807 -48.78 -24.04 -6.35
CA ASN A 807 -47.89 -24.51 -5.28
C ASN A 807 -48.51 -25.44 -4.27
N SER A 808 -49.84 -25.47 -4.19
CA SER A 808 -50.58 -26.39 -3.32
C SER A 808 -51.59 -27.21 -4.13
N PHE A 809 -51.60 -28.52 -3.89
CA PHE A 809 -52.56 -29.39 -4.48
C PHE A 809 -53.99 -29.06 -4.02
N ASP A 810 -54.14 -28.73 -2.74
CA ASP A 810 -55.41 -28.32 -2.14
C ASP A 810 -55.94 -27.02 -2.77
N ASN A 811 -55.09 -26.02 -3.00
CA ASN A 811 -55.46 -24.77 -3.68
C ASN A 811 -55.93 -25.05 -5.12
N SER A 812 -55.31 -26.02 -5.78
CA SER A 812 -55.69 -26.41 -7.13
C SER A 812 -57.06 -27.03 -7.22
N ILE A 813 -57.42 -27.84 -6.27
CA ILE A 813 -58.76 -28.44 -6.16
C ILE A 813 -59.78 -27.37 -5.76
N TYR A 814 -59.38 -26.49 -4.85
CA TYR A 814 -60.19 -25.36 -4.40
C TYR A 814 -60.56 -24.43 -5.54
N ASP A 815 -59.56 -24.05 -6.37
CA ASP A 815 -59.79 -23.24 -7.56
C ASP A 815 -60.71 -23.95 -8.58
N CYS A 816 -60.58 -25.27 -8.73
CA CYS A 816 -61.48 -26.05 -9.58
C CYS A 816 -62.94 -26.01 -9.08
N TYR A 817 -63.18 -26.05 -7.77
CA TYR A 817 -64.51 -25.90 -7.20
C TYR A 817 -65.08 -24.50 -7.37
N LYS A 818 -64.24 -23.49 -7.20
CA LYS A 818 -64.56 -22.07 -7.40
C LYS A 818 -65.12 -21.79 -8.81
N LEU A 819 -64.59 -22.53 -9.80
CA LEU A 819 -65.04 -22.46 -11.19
C LEU A 819 -66.29 -23.25 -11.51
N GLY A 820 -66.56 -24.30 -10.76
CA GLY A 820 -67.61 -25.23 -10.99
C GLY A 820 -68.87 -24.96 -10.18
N PHE A 821 -69.27 -23.68 -10.00
CA PHE A 821 -70.42 -23.33 -9.13
C PHE A 821 -71.80 -24.01 -9.38
N LYS A 822 -71.97 -24.68 -10.52
CA LYS A 822 -73.16 -25.51 -10.75
C LYS A 822 -72.96 -26.89 -10.18
N ALA A 823 -73.97 -27.43 -9.54
CA ALA A 823 -73.93 -28.71 -8.79
C ALA A 823 -73.33 -29.86 -9.63
N ASP A 824 -73.73 -29.98 -10.89
CA ASP A 824 -73.27 -31.06 -11.80
C ASP A 824 -71.75 -31.05 -12.06
N LYS A 825 -71.17 -29.84 -12.07
CA LYS A 825 -69.69 -29.72 -12.26
C LYS A 825 -68.94 -30.02 -11.00
N CYS A 826 -69.47 -29.67 -9.83
CA CYS A 826 -68.90 -30.02 -8.53
C CYS A 826 -68.91 -31.54 -8.27
N ASP A 827 -69.96 -32.19 -8.63
CA ASP A 827 -70.09 -33.68 -8.49
C ASP A 827 -69.13 -34.39 -9.45
N TRP A 828 -68.88 -33.85 -10.65
CA TRP A 828 -67.87 -34.36 -11.55
C TRP A 828 -66.46 -34.19 -10.98
N ILE A 829 -66.10 -32.98 -10.43
CA ILE A 829 -64.86 -32.74 -9.77
C ILE A 829 -64.62 -33.69 -8.61
N GLU A 830 -65.62 -33.93 -7.77
CA GLU A 830 -65.54 -34.92 -6.69
C GLU A 830 -65.29 -36.34 -7.18
N SER A 831 -66.04 -36.76 -8.22
CA SER A 831 -65.87 -38.10 -8.80
C SER A 831 -64.44 -38.31 -9.39
N GLN A 832 -63.87 -37.31 -10.03
CA GLN A 832 -62.52 -37.39 -10.56
C GLN A 832 -61.47 -37.39 -9.47
N ASN A 833 -61.61 -36.52 -8.43
CA ASN A 833 -60.66 -36.47 -7.33
C ASN A 833 -60.68 -37.75 -6.48
N LYS A 834 -61.82 -38.36 -6.25
CA LYS A 834 -61.93 -39.69 -5.60
C LYS A 834 -61.27 -40.79 -6.38
N LYS A 835 -61.39 -40.79 -7.69
CA LYS A 835 -60.78 -41.84 -8.56
C LYS A 835 -59.28 -41.64 -8.70
N THR A 836 -58.81 -40.40 -8.77
CA THR A 836 -57.42 -40.08 -9.12
C THR A 836 -56.51 -39.93 -7.91
N PHE A 837 -57.01 -39.40 -6.79
CA PHE A 837 -56.23 -39.06 -5.59
C PHE A 837 -56.66 -39.77 -4.31
N GLU A 838 -57.68 -40.56 -4.35
CA GLU A 838 -58.22 -41.25 -3.17
C GLU A 838 -58.56 -40.35 -1.97
N MET A 839 -58.87 -39.04 -2.25
CA MET A 839 -59.14 -38.08 -1.19
C MET A 839 -60.38 -38.43 -0.36
N GLY A 840 -60.24 -38.24 0.93
CA GLY A 840 -61.36 -38.47 1.88
C GLY A 840 -62.47 -37.43 1.67
N ASN A 841 -63.72 -37.91 1.85
CA ASN A 841 -64.91 -37.09 1.68
C ASN A 841 -64.90 -35.82 2.51
N LYS A 842 -64.39 -35.86 3.75
CA LYS A 842 -64.30 -34.70 4.64
C LYS A 842 -63.53 -33.57 3.99
N LYS A 843 -62.34 -33.84 3.47
CA LYS A 843 -61.42 -32.80 2.86
C LYS A 843 -62.06 -32.22 1.59
N LEU A 844 -62.58 -33.05 0.72
CA LEU A 844 -63.27 -32.61 -0.51
C LEU A 844 -64.46 -31.72 -0.21
N SER A 845 -65.32 -32.13 0.74
CA SER A 845 -66.47 -31.36 1.12
C SER A 845 -66.09 -30.03 1.77
N TYR A 846 -65.06 -30.00 2.61
CA TYR A 846 -64.57 -28.74 3.22
C TYR A 846 -64.11 -27.77 2.18
N LEU A 847 -63.24 -28.18 1.25
CA LEU A 847 -62.75 -27.38 0.15
C LEU A 847 -63.87 -26.83 -0.74
N ARG A 848 -64.88 -27.62 -0.99
CA ARG A 848 -66.08 -27.25 -1.72
C ARG A 848 -66.84 -26.14 -1.04
N LEU A 849 -67.21 -26.33 0.27
CA LEU A 849 -67.96 -25.34 1.03
C LEU A 849 -67.18 -24.03 1.14
N ARG A 850 -65.85 -24.09 1.41
CA ARG A 850 -65.00 -22.90 1.50
C ARG A 850 -64.91 -22.16 0.16
N SER A 851 -64.90 -22.88 -0.96
CA SER A 851 -64.89 -22.24 -2.28
C SER A 851 -66.21 -21.51 -2.59
N PHE A 852 -67.30 -21.99 -2.12
CA PHE A 852 -68.60 -21.33 -2.23
C PHE A 852 -68.67 -20.05 -1.38
N ALA A 853 -68.13 -20.14 -0.16
CA ALA A 853 -68.04 -18.98 0.72
C ALA A 853 -67.20 -17.84 0.10
N GLU A 854 -66.00 -18.14 -0.44
CA GLU A 854 -65.13 -17.17 -1.10
C GLU A 854 -65.78 -16.54 -2.34
N GLY A 855 -66.63 -17.32 -3.02
CA GLY A 855 -67.45 -16.82 -4.13
C GLY A 855 -68.64 -15.98 -3.73
N GLY A 856 -68.90 -15.77 -2.42
CA GLY A 856 -70.05 -15.05 -1.89
C GLY A 856 -71.38 -15.79 -2.07
N LYS A 857 -71.37 -17.11 -2.36
CA LYS A 857 -72.54 -17.90 -2.68
C LYS A 857 -72.96 -18.76 -1.49
N PHE A 858 -73.24 -18.12 -0.38
CA PHE A 858 -73.54 -18.78 0.89
C PHE A 858 -74.80 -19.69 0.82
N ASN A 859 -75.78 -19.35 -0.03
CA ASN A 859 -76.98 -20.19 -0.23
C ASN A 859 -76.66 -21.61 -0.79
N LEU A 860 -75.60 -21.70 -1.62
CA LEU A 860 -75.12 -23.00 -2.12
C LEU A 860 -74.48 -23.89 -1.04
N ILE A 861 -73.96 -23.30 0.02
CA ILE A 861 -73.50 -24.02 1.20
C ILE A 861 -74.71 -24.71 1.90
N GLU A 862 -75.74 -23.96 2.13
CA GLU A 862 -76.98 -24.48 2.77
C GLU A 862 -77.65 -25.57 1.92
N ASP A 863 -77.69 -25.35 0.60
CA ASP A 863 -78.21 -26.31 -0.32
C ASP A 863 -77.38 -27.60 -0.36
N ALA A 864 -76.03 -27.45 -0.34
CA ALA A 864 -75.18 -28.63 -0.26
C ALA A 864 -75.33 -29.39 1.04
N ILE A 865 -75.54 -28.72 2.18
CA ILE A 865 -75.72 -29.32 3.50
C ILE A 865 -77.10 -29.99 3.56
N LYS A 866 -78.16 -29.40 3.00
CA LYS A 866 -79.47 -30.01 2.89
C LYS A 866 -79.43 -31.26 2.00
N LYS A 867 -78.74 -31.25 0.89
CA LYS A 867 -78.65 -32.36 -0.05
C LYS A 867 -77.88 -33.57 0.50
N TYR A 868 -76.77 -33.34 1.19
CA TYR A 868 -75.83 -34.40 1.56
C TYR A 868 -75.71 -34.68 3.04
N THR A 869 -76.27 -33.94 3.92
CA THR A 869 -76.17 -33.96 5.39
C THR A 869 -74.65 -33.89 5.86
N LEU A 870 -74.38 -33.17 6.92
CA LEU A 870 -73.04 -33.00 7.46
C LEU A 870 -72.32 -34.35 7.77
N LYS A 871 -73.07 -35.33 8.28
CA LYS A 871 -72.59 -36.66 8.62
C LYS A 871 -72.09 -37.45 7.40
N LYS A 872 -72.75 -37.37 6.26
CA LYS A 872 -72.29 -37.98 4.99
C LYS A 872 -71.11 -37.23 4.38
N MET A 873 -71.02 -35.90 4.58
CA MET A 873 -69.90 -35.09 4.16
C MET A 873 -68.67 -35.32 5.05
N GLY A 874 -68.81 -35.93 6.20
CA GLY A 874 -67.76 -36.09 7.20
C GLY A 874 -67.36 -34.78 7.90
N LEU A 875 -68.20 -33.74 7.80
CA LEU A 875 -67.98 -32.44 8.40
C LEU A 875 -68.75 -32.35 9.72
N THR A 876 -68.19 -31.55 10.64
CA THR A 876 -68.86 -31.19 11.90
C THR A 876 -69.49 -29.81 11.75
N PRO A 877 -70.50 -29.45 12.56
CA PRO A 877 -71.02 -28.06 12.58
C PRO A 877 -69.89 -27.00 12.80
N LEU A 878 -68.90 -27.39 13.56
CA LEU A 878 -67.68 -26.46 13.79
C LEU A 878 -67.01 -26.14 12.49
N ASN A 879 -66.77 -27.11 11.60
CA ASN A 879 -66.08 -26.82 10.34
C ASN A 879 -66.87 -25.84 9.44
N VAL A 880 -68.19 -25.89 9.52
CA VAL A 880 -69.05 -24.99 8.77
C VAL A 880 -69.09 -23.59 9.42
N ALA A 881 -69.14 -23.56 10.75
CA ALA A 881 -69.07 -22.31 11.50
C ALA A 881 -67.73 -21.55 11.22
N GLU A 882 -66.59 -22.27 11.20
CA GLU A 882 -65.29 -21.71 10.86
C GLU A 882 -65.28 -21.11 9.46
N ILE A 883 -65.88 -21.76 8.47
CA ILE A 883 -65.97 -21.23 7.10
C ILE A 883 -66.76 -19.90 7.10
N TYR A 884 -67.97 -19.90 7.71
CA TYR A 884 -68.76 -18.65 7.78
C TYR A 884 -68.06 -17.53 8.56
N PHE A 885 -67.38 -17.91 9.63
CA PHE A 885 -66.58 -16.96 10.42
C PHE A 885 -65.43 -16.34 9.62
N GLU A 886 -64.65 -17.13 8.87
CA GLU A 886 -63.55 -16.65 8.01
C GLU A 886 -64.03 -15.64 6.98
N PHE A 887 -65.27 -15.81 6.46
CA PHE A 887 -65.85 -14.92 5.45
C PHE A 887 -66.78 -13.84 6.02
N LYS A 888 -66.79 -13.64 7.36
CA LYS A 888 -67.52 -12.58 8.08
C LYS A 888 -69.05 -12.70 8.02
N GLU A 889 -69.61 -13.84 7.70
CA GLU A 889 -71.07 -14.16 7.76
C GLU A 889 -71.41 -14.60 9.16
N TYR A 890 -71.38 -13.66 10.10
CA TYR A 890 -71.47 -13.99 11.54
C TYR A 890 -72.83 -14.55 11.96
N ASP A 891 -73.91 -14.05 11.40
CA ASP A 891 -75.21 -14.51 11.76
C ASP A 891 -75.47 -16.00 11.43
N ARG A 892 -74.96 -16.44 10.26
CA ARG A 892 -74.99 -17.85 9.85
C ARG A 892 -74.01 -18.69 10.65
N ALA A 893 -72.89 -18.16 10.99
CA ALA A 893 -71.85 -18.84 11.81
C ALA A 893 -72.47 -19.20 13.19
N VAL A 894 -73.23 -18.26 13.80
CA VAL A 894 -73.90 -18.45 15.11
C VAL A 894 -74.90 -19.65 15.07
N GLU A 895 -75.67 -19.83 13.98
CA GLU A 895 -76.58 -20.95 13.84
C GLU A 895 -75.91 -22.32 13.92
N TYR A 896 -74.76 -22.45 13.32
CA TYR A 896 -73.96 -23.67 13.37
C TYR A 896 -73.15 -23.80 14.67
N ILE A 897 -72.75 -22.73 15.30
CA ILE A 897 -72.09 -22.76 16.62
C ILE A 897 -73.12 -23.33 17.67
N LYS A 898 -74.33 -22.91 17.59
CA LYS A 898 -75.36 -23.41 18.49
C LYS A 898 -75.64 -24.93 18.35
N GLN A 899 -75.33 -25.53 17.18
CA GLN A 899 -75.53 -26.96 16.95
C GLN A 899 -74.32 -27.80 17.45
N ILE A 900 -73.28 -27.22 17.93
CA ILE A 900 -72.07 -27.93 18.43
C ILE A 900 -72.41 -28.49 19.84
N LYS A 901 -72.45 -29.76 20.00
CA LYS A 901 -72.81 -30.45 21.28
C LYS A 901 -71.60 -30.95 22.06
N ASP A 902 -70.36 -30.86 21.46
CA ASP A 902 -69.12 -31.37 22.06
C ASP A 902 -68.55 -30.42 23.10
N GLY A 903 -68.49 -30.82 24.35
CA GLY A 903 -67.93 -30.05 25.45
C GLY A 903 -66.38 -29.69 25.26
N GLN A 904 -65.67 -30.45 24.40
CA GLN A 904 -64.28 -30.21 24.13
C GLN A 904 -64.04 -28.87 23.44
N PHE A 905 -64.98 -28.29 22.74
CA PHE A 905 -64.85 -27.03 22.01
C PHE A 905 -65.57 -25.87 22.71
N TYR A 906 -65.86 -25.96 23.96
CA TYR A 906 -66.67 -25.01 24.71
C TYR A 906 -65.98 -23.59 24.73
N HIS A 907 -64.73 -23.57 25.13
CA HIS A 907 -63.96 -22.28 25.17
C HIS A 907 -63.81 -21.67 23.78
N TYR A 908 -63.54 -22.49 22.77
CA TYR A 908 -63.38 -22.02 21.39
C TYR A 908 -64.67 -21.41 20.84
N LYS A 909 -65.80 -22.02 21.15
CA LYS A 909 -67.16 -21.59 20.80
C LYS A 909 -67.45 -20.20 21.40
N ILE A 910 -67.10 -19.97 22.68
CA ILE A 910 -67.29 -18.71 23.35
C ILE A 910 -66.38 -17.63 22.79
N GLU A 911 -65.11 -17.95 22.53
CA GLU A 911 -64.19 -17.01 21.94
C GLU A 911 -64.56 -16.55 20.51
N MET A 912 -65.09 -17.48 19.70
CA MET A 912 -65.66 -17.13 18.40
C MET A 912 -66.80 -16.15 18.50
N LEU A 913 -67.75 -16.42 19.43
CA LEU A 913 -68.93 -15.57 19.64
C LEU A 913 -68.55 -14.17 20.21
N LYS A 914 -67.58 -14.12 21.11
CA LYS A 914 -66.98 -12.85 21.60
C LYS A 914 -66.42 -12.05 20.47
N TYR A 915 -65.63 -12.70 19.59
CA TYR A 915 -64.93 -12.00 18.44
C TYR A 915 -65.94 -11.43 17.43
N MET A 916 -67.12 -12.14 17.29
CA MET A 916 -68.22 -11.72 16.44
C MET A 916 -69.11 -10.66 17.11
N GLU A 917 -68.80 -10.20 18.32
CA GLU A 917 -69.58 -9.26 19.13
C GLU A 917 -70.99 -9.77 19.48
N LYS A 918 -71.24 -11.06 19.38
CA LYS A 918 -72.48 -11.73 19.68
C LYS A 918 -72.56 -12.16 21.19
N TYR A 919 -72.47 -11.15 22.04
CA TYR A 919 -72.34 -11.33 23.49
C TYR A 919 -73.55 -12.04 24.12
N VAL A 920 -74.74 -11.82 23.59
CA VAL A 920 -76.00 -12.51 24.09
C VAL A 920 -75.94 -14.01 23.82
N ASP A 921 -75.55 -14.38 22.60
CA ASP A 921 -75.43 -15.78 22.24
C ASP A 921 -74.26 -16.46 23.01
N ALA A 922 -73.22 -15.71 23.29
CA ALA A 922 -72.13 -16.23 24.12
C ALA A 922 -72.57 -16.50 25.58
N LEU A 923 -73.45 -15.62 26.13
CA LEU A 923 -74.04 -15.80 27.45
C LEU A 923 -74.97 -16.96 27.47
N GLU A 924 -75.87 -17.15 26.46
CA GLU A 924 -76.74 -18.34 26.32
C GLU A 924 -75.97 -19.65 26.33
N VAL A 925 -74.83 -19.68 25.65
CA VAL A 925 -73.92 -20.86 25.60
C VAL A 925 -73.37 -21.15 26.99
N ILE A 926 -72.93 -20.12 27.72
CA ILE A 926 -72.35 -20.24 29.06
C ILE A 926 -73.43 -20.75 30.07
N ILE A 927 -74.64 -20.23 29.95
CA ILE A 927 -75.77 -20.58 30.87
C ILE A 927 -76.29 -22.01 30.62
N SER A 928 -76.23 -22.50 29.36
CA SER A 928 -76.68 -23.83 28.99
C SER A 928 -75.76 -24.95 29.40
N ASP A 929 -74.52 -24.73 29.76
CA ASP A 929 -73.53 -25.72 30.17
C ASP A 929 -73.27 -25.62 31.69
N SER A 930 -73.56 -26.66 32.41
CA SER A 930 -73.70 -26.66 33.88
C SER A 930 -72.45 -26.84 34.72
N GLU A 931 -71.25 -26.39 34.30
CA GLU A 931 -70.04 -26.39 35.11
C GLU A 931 -69.83 -25.02 35.84
N SER A 932 -70.18 -25.01 37.14
CA SER A 932 -70.52 -23.82 37.91
C SER A 932 -69.37 -22.86 38.30
N ASP A 933 -68.08 -23.27 38.37
CA ASP A 933 -67.06 -22.46 39.03
C ASP A 933 -66.33 -21.48 38.10
N LYS A 934 -66.30 -21.71 36.82
CA LYS A 934 -65.72 -20.77 35.83
C LYS A 934 -66.74 -19.81 35.21
N MET A 935 -68.02 -20.09 35.45
CA MET A 935 -69.16 -19.39 34.83
C MET A 935 -69.20 -17.89 35.22
N ILE A 936 -68.99 -17.59 36.49
CA ILE A 936 -69.12 -16.23 37.03
C ILE A 936 -67.99 -15.37 36.45
N PHE A 937 -66.76 -15.89 36.32
CA PHE A 937 -65.59 -15.11 35.75
C PHE A 937 -65.89 -14.80 34.28
N MET A 938 -66.31 -15.74 33.49
CA MET A 938 -66.63 -15.60 32.08
C MET A 938 -67.78 -14.63 31.80
N ILE A 939 -68.82 -14.71 32.62
CA ILE A 939 -69.96 -13.79 32.55
C ILE A 939 -69.52 -12.35 32.86
N ASN A 940 -68.70 -12.15 33.87
CA ASN A 940 -68.11 -10.80 34.20
C ASN A 940 -67.21 -10.26 33.12
N GLU A 941 -66.38 -11.10 32.49
CA GLU A 941 -65.56 -10.70 31.38
C GLU A 941 -66.34 -10.25 30.14
N ILE A 942 -67.41 -10.94 29.84
CA ILE A 942 -68.31 -10.59 28.75
C ILE A 942 -69.13 -9.32 29.05
N LEU A 943 -69.66 -9.18 30.27
CA LEU A 943 -70.41 -7.98 30.69
C LEU A 943 -69.52 -6.73 30.76
N ASN A 944 -68.27 -6.85 31.16
CA ASN A 944 -67.32 -5.72 31.16
C ASN A 944 -66.83 -5.28 29.77
N LYS A 945 -67.03 -6.11 28.73
CA LYS A 945 -66.70 -5.76 27.34
C LYS A 945 -67.91 -5.27 26.53
N ARG A 946 -69.08 -5.10 27.16
CA ARG A 946 -70.21 -4.46 26.49
C ARG A 946 -69.99 -2.95 26.42
N PRO A 947 -70.11 -2.32 25.20
CA PRO A 947 -69.97 -0.87 25.06
C PRO A 947 -71.11 -0.16 25.82
#